data_d20995b19622ee0cdffc69198eadfa01
#
_entry.id   d20995b19622ee0cdffc69198eadfa01
#
_cell.length_a   1.000
_cell.length_b   1.000
_cell.length_c   1.000
_cell.angle_alpha   90.00
_cell.angle_beta   90.00
_cell.angle_gamma   90.00
#
_symmetry.space_group_name_H-M   'P 1'
#
loop_
_entity.id
_entity.type
_entity.pdbx_description
1 polymer ?
#
loop_
_entity_poly.entity_id
_entity_poly.type
_entity_poly.pdbx_seq_one_letter_code
_entity_poly.pdbx_strand_id
1 'polypeptide(L)'
;MTTWEPQGGQGIRRRGRLASSQAKRLLLRGSLCVLALSPEGAWAQLALPDINISKPKPKRVVAKPTPAPRQLASAHSGRSASSAPSAGANPVPAPAATGAATANTGPAPFLPPGQQIGRGPTGVVGYSASGTSTATKTNTPIMDIPQSITIVTQQQLKDRDSLTLQEALTYVPGVTVAGGEGNSDQIVIRGQSTTADFYKDGMRDDAEYIRDLYNIQAVEVLKGPSALTFGRGGAGGIVNRVTKKADGESIQELDISSGSFGRKRVTLDWGGVVSGDFAARLNGMFEQSYGYRNFFADERYGISPTFTWKPDESTNVWLTYEHYRDRRTADRGINSVGLSSFFPDLPGDFSTLLPGYPSSVPSWFFYGDANSSAAQVNYAKVDVNSVDLAGEHKTDFGLEIRDHILFADYQKRYQNTFTGEPVQVYEGSINGIEGYRHNTPRQNIINQLDFVYRFELMPEVKHTVAFGGEVGHQTSQSDRDFACFNFDCAVTEVDTFYLTPTIYNPVNYGNVAERRHSDLLTASGYIQDQIAITQYIDILAGVRYDRFDLKFVGNDYANPNIAASGDADEGSAIIDGYIRTVNNEWSPRVGVVLKPNPQLSFYGTYSRSFLPPSGDQFVLITPNLAGLSPQGIENYEVGFKAEPQPNLFFTGALYILNRSNQPAAINSANFVAVNTQTKGGEIGVVGQLTDKWRVSLGYGHQIGIITANNGGAPDPTNPFQTDVGHKTPNVPLDAFSLWNKYDLSSFFDAGPGVLGAGLGVIYNAKFYPEINNTVIVPGYARVDGALYVKLSEKVSAQLNVENLAGAHYYVAASANNNIMPGAPRSAFITLRAKF
;
A
#
# COMPACT_ATOMS: atom_id res chain seq x y z
N MET A 1 44.01 -16.10 -47.10
CA MET A 1 44.94 -15.03 -47.48
C MET A 1 44.40 -13.80 -46.83
N THR A 2 45.02 -13.19 -45.85
CA THR A 2 46.32 -13.07 -45.25
C THR A 2 46.13 -12.77 -43.74
N THR A 3 46.68 -13.57 -42.98
CA THR A 3 47.29 -13.48 -41.65
C THR A 3 47.95 -12.16 -41.31
N TRP A 4 47.77 -11.73 -40.08
CA TRP A 4 48.86 -11.12 -39.29
C TRP A 4 48.66 -11.38 -37.80
N GLU A 5 49.61 -12.04 -37.21
CA GLU A 5 49.81 -12.32 -35.79
C GLU A 5 51.13 -11.61 -35.34
N PRO A 6 51.58 -11.74 -34.09
CA PRO A 6 52.03 -10.65 -33.22
C PRO A 6 53.52 -10.68 -32.92
N GLN A 7 54.01 -9.72 -32.15
CA GLN A 7 55.27 -9.80 -31.37
C GLN A 7 55.11 -8.86 -30.16
N GLY A 8 55.47 -9.15 -28.92
CA GLY A 8 56.46 -10.01 -28.31
C GLY A 8 57.45 -9.13 -27.51
N GLY A 9 57.58 -9.40 -26.20
CA GLY A 9 58.68 -8.83 -25.40
C GLY A 9 58.33 -8.68 -23.91
N GLN A 10 58.59 -9.68 -23.06
CA GLN A 10 59.58 -9.80 -21.97
C GLN A 10 59.67 -8.56 -21.06
N GLY A 11 59.37 -8.58 -19.80
CA GLY A 11 59.73 -9.43 -18.67
C GLY A 11 60.56 -8.61 -17.69
N ILE A 12 60.21 -8.56 -16.40
CA ILE A 12 61.14 -8.46 -15.26
C ILE A 12 60.36 -8.71 -13.97
N ARG A 13 60.76 -9.76 -13.27
CA ARG A 13 60.41 -10.02 -11.86
C ARG A 13 61.23 -9.10 -10.95
N ARG A 14 60.60 -8.55 -9.91
CA ARG A 14 61.25 -8.38 -8.59
C ARG A 14 60.26 -8.35 -7.44
N ARG A 15 60.68 -9.09 -6.41
CA ARG A 15 60.05 -9.23 -5.09
C ARG A 15 60.10 -7.93 -4.30
N GLY A 16 59.09 -7.72 -3.43
CA GLY A 16 59.18 -6.74 -2.36
C GLY A 16 58.03 -6.92 -1.36
N ARG A 17 58.28 -7.68 -0.30
CA ARG A 17 57.46 -7.65 0.96
C ARG A 17 57.68 -6.30 1.64
N LEU A 18 56.67 -5.89 2.40
CA LEU A 18 56.60 -4.89 3.46
C LEU A 18 55.72 -3.69 3.11
N ALA A 19 54.52 -3.66 3.72
CA ALA A 19 54.01 -2.47 4.40
C ALA A 19 52.54 -2.73 4.87
N SER A 20 52.42 -3.48 5.94
CA SER A 20 51.16 -3.52 6.75
C SER A 20 51.35 -2.59 7.95
N SER A 21 51.15 -1.30 7.81
CA SER A 21 50.97 -0.42 8.98
C SER A 21 50.54 1.04 8.66
N GLN A 22 50.28 1.40 7.39
CA GLN A 22 49.89 2.80 7.07
C GLN A 22 48.46 2.98 6.58
N ALA A 23 47.72 1.92 6.36
CA ALA A 23 46.34 2.01 5.87
C ALA A 23 45.30 2.38 7.00
N LYS A 24 45.69 2.38 8.26
CA LYS A 24 44.84 2.73 9.40
C LYS A 24 44.87 4.21 9.85
N ARG A 25 45.67 5.05 9.25
CA ARG A 25 45.80 6.47 9.63
C ARG A 25 45.32 7.48 8.59
N LEU A 26 44.83 7.02 7.42
CA LEU A 26 44.34 7.92 6.36
C LEU A 26 42.81 8.04 6.31
N LEU A 27 42.04 7.21 7.08
CA LEU A 27 40.58 7.27 7.10
C LEU A 27 39.99 8.15 8.21
N LEU A 28 40.81 8.80 9.02
CA LEU A 28 40.34 9.65 10.14
C LEU A 28 40.63 11.16 9.97
N ARG A 29 41.04 11.62 8.81
CA ARG A 29 41.29 13.07 8.56
C ARG A 29 40.60 13.66 7.32
N GLY A 30 39.59 12.95 6.75
CA GLY A 30 38.88 13.37 5.55
C GLY A 30 37.40 13.76 5.74
N SER A 31 36.94 14.01 6.96
CA SER A 31 35.53 14.29 7.20
C SER A 31 35.31 15.58 7.97
N LEU A 32 35.71 16.70 7.42
CA LEU A 32 35.28 18.02 7.90
C LEU A 32 35.56 19.13 6.87
N CYS A 33 35.07 18.98 5.63
CA CYS A 33 35.04 20.11 4.67
C CYS A 33 34.04 19.80 3.54
N VAL A 34 32.74 19.72 3.84
CA VAL A 34 31.68 19.93 2.85
C VAL A 34 30.52 20.63 3.56
N LEU A 35 30.71 21.89 3.86
CA LEU A 35 29.63 22.81 4.22
C LEU A 35 30.15 24.25 3.98
N ALA A 36 30.32 24.60 2.72
CA ALA A 36 30.35 25.99 2.26
C ALA A 36 30.54 26.02 0.74
N LEU A 37 29.44 25.90 0.01
CA LEU A 37 29.31 26.45 -1.34
C LEU A 37 27.84 26.82 -1.50
N SER A 38 27.54 28.06 -1.14
CA SER A 38 26.35 28.78 -1.54
C SER A 38 26.45 29.10 -3.04
N PRO A 39 25.45 28.85 -3.84
CA PRO A 39 25.23 29.60 -5.06
C PRO A 39 24.27 30.73 -4.73
N GLU A 40 24.77 31.94 -4.73
CA GLU A 40 23.96 33.15 -4.95
C GLU A 40 23.39 33.05 -6.36
N GLY A 41 22.06 32.99 -6.45
CA GLY A 41 21.31 32.93 -7.69
C GLY A 41 19.89 33.42 -7.50
N ALA A 42 19.72 34.73 -7.59
CA ALA A 42 18.51 35.48 -7.97
C ALA A 42 17.13 34.91 -7.57
N TRP A 43 16.59 35.38 -6.47
CA TRP A 43 15.15 35.33 -6.16
C TRP A 43 14.44 36.44 -6.91
N ALA A 44 13.78 36.14 -8.03
CA ALA A 44 12.79 37.02 -8.61
C ALA A 44 11.47 36.78 -7.85
N GLN A 45 11.13 37.70 -6.96
CA GLN A 45 9.80 37.77 -6.34
C GLN A 45 8.79 38.22 -7.42
N LEU A 46 7.93 37.31 -7.83
CA LEU A 46 6.67 37.65 -8.51
C LEU A 46 5.66 38.02 -7.41
N ALA A 47 5.40 39.31 -7.29
CA ALA A 47 4.32 39.85 -6.47
C ALA A 47 2.95 39.41 -7.05
N LEU A 48 2.17 38.72 -6.23
CA LEU A 48 0.78 38.44 -6.52
C LEU A 48 -0.07 39.69 -6.22
N PRO A 49 -1.11 40.00 -7.00
CA PRO A 49 -1.98 41.14 -6.74
C PRO A 49 -2.85 40.88 -5.50
N ASP A 50 -2.99 41.94 -4.69
CA ASP A 50 -3.82 41.97 -3.50
C ASP A 50 -5.31 41.76 -3.82
N ILE A 51 -5.90 40.71 -3.32
CA ILE A 51 -7.35 40.51 -3.35
C ILE A 51 -7.95 41.15 -2.09
N ASN A 52 -8.64 42.27 -2.33
CA ASN A 52 -9.30 43.05 -1.29
C ASN A 52 -10.64 42.42 -0.91
N ILE A 53 -10.67 41.64 0.17
CA ILE A 53 -11.91 41.08 0.73
C ILE A 53 -12.49 42.03 1.76
N SER A 54 -13.55 42.76 1.39
CA SER A 54 -14.32 43.62 2.28
C SER A 54 -15.00 42.80 3.39
N LYS A 55 -14.68 43.10 4.65
CA LYS A 55 -15.29 42.50 5.83
C LYS A 55 -16.77 42.90 5.96
N PRO A 56 -17.69 41.96 6.28
CA PRO A 56 -19.06 42.34 6.64
C PRO A 56 -19.14 42.95 8.04
N LYS A 57 -19.94 43.98 8.19
CA LYS A 57 -20.17 44.71 9.44
C LYS A 57 -20.85 43.81 10.50
N PRO A 58 -20.45 43.91 11.78
CA PRO A 58 -21.09 43.12 12.85
C PRO A 58 -22.47 43.65 13.21
N LYS A 59 -23.46 42.76 13.31
CA LYS A 59 -24.77 43.03 13.89
C LYS A 59 -24.66 43.04 15.41
N ARG A 60 -25.17 44.14 15.99
CA ARG A 60 -25.24 44.44 17.41
C ARG A 60 -26.19 43.46 18.12
N VAL A 61 -25.67 42.66 19.03
CA VAL A 61 -26.45 41.81 19.93
C VAL A 61 -26.63 42.51 21.29
N VAL A 62 -27.87 42.64 21.71
CA VAL A 62 -28.28 43.23 22.99
C VAL A 62 -27.99 42.24 24.11
N ALA A 63 -27.27 42.70 25.14
CA ALA A 63 -26.94 41.92 26.34
C ALA A 63 -28.17 41.78 27.26
N LYS A 64 -28.35 40.60 27.85
CA LYS A 64 -29.22 40.37 29.02
C LYS A 64 -28.35 39.90 30.21
N PRO A 65 -28.72 40.31 31.43
CA PRO A 65 -27.81 40.37 32.57
C PRO A 65 -27.60 39.05 33.32
N THR A 66 -26.41 38.91 33.84
CA THR A 66 -25.88 37.84 34.70
C THR A 66 -26.44 37.97 36.15
N PRO A 67 -26.76 36.87 36.86
CA PRO A 67 -26.80 36.87 38.32
C PRO A 67 -25.50 36.39 38.96
N ALA A 68 -25.13 37.02 40.05
CA ALA A 68 -23.91 36.88 40.81
C ALA A 68 -23.84 35.61 41.70
N PRO A 69 -22.64 35.25 42.22
CA PRO A 69 -22.39 33.97 42.86
C PRO A 69 -22.77 33.93 44.34
N ARG A 70 -23.15 32.74 44.79
CA ARG A 70 -23.33 32.46 46.24
C ARG A 70 -22.22 31.54 46.73
N GLN A 71 -21.40 32.07 47.63
CA GLN A 71 -20.52 31.35 48.52
C GLN A 71 -21.30 30.64 49.64
N LEU A 72 -20.83 29.46 50.04
CA LEU A 72 -20.95 28.91 51.40
C LEU A 72 -19.99 27.72 51.47
N ALA A 73 -18.91 27.85 52.16
CA ALA A 73 -18.56 27.67 53.53
C ALA A 73 -18.17 26.23 53.87
N SER A 74 -16.94 26.17 54.32
CA SER A 74 -16.18 25.06 54.89
C SER A 74 -16.76 24.49 56.18
N ALA A 75 -16.58 23.21 56.45
CA ALA A 75 -16.39 22.70 57.78
C ALA A 75 -15.55 21.39 57.82
N HIS A 76 -14.74 21.36 58.74
CA HIS A 76 -13.64 20.54 59.16
C HIS A 76 -13.99 19.17 59.77
N SER A 77 -12.88 18.39 59.89
CA SER A 77 -12.51 17.39 60.92
C SER A 77 -12.99 15.96 60.63
N GLY A 78 -12.21 14.90 60.88
CA GLY A 78 -10.95 14.71 61.52
C GLY A 78 -10.74 13.17 61.71
N ARG A 79 -9.48 12.77 61.73
CA ARG A 79 -8.83 11.63 62.39
C ARG A 79 -9.64 10.35 62.70
N SER A 80 -9.17 9.15 62.37
CA SER A 80 -8.16 8.40 63.18
C SER A 80 -7.85 7.02 62.58
N ALA A 81 -6.63 6.62 62.77
CA ALA A 81 -5.90 5.40 62.62
C ALA A 81 -6.54 4.15 63.24
N SER A 82 -6.28 2.95 62.74
CA SER A 82 -5.42 1.95 63.36
C SER A 82 -5.59 0.52 62.75
N SER A 83 -4.46 -0.08 62.56
CA SER A 83 -3.99 -1.45 62.82
C SER A 83 -4.40 -2.60 61.94
N ALA A 84 -3.33 -3.21 61.39
CA ALA A 84 -3.22 -4.60 60.94
C ALA A 84 -3.38 -5.61 62.11
N PRO A 85 -3.51 -6.93 61.87
CA PRO A 85 -2.41 -7.74 61.38
C PRO A 85 -2.74 -8.98 60.51
N SER A 86 -1.79 -9.33 59.66
CA SER A 86 -1.13 -10.61 59.34
C SER A 86 -1.88 -11.94 59.26
N ALA A 87 -1.69 -12.64 58.14
CA ALA A 87 -1.18 -14.02 58.00
C ALA A 87 -1.31 -14.44 56.53
N GLY A 88 -0.28 -14.65 55.75
CA GLY A 88 0.58 -15.78 55.76
C GLY A 88 0.14 -16.83 54.73
N ALA A 89 0.58 -16.75 53.44
CA ALA A 89 0.71 -17.90 52.54
C ALA A 89 1.82 -17.66 51.53
N ASN A 90 2.82 -18.52 51.51
CA ASN A 90 3.98 -18.51 50.65
C ASN A 90 3.63 -18.72 49.15
N PRO A 91 4.27 -18.02 48.23
CA PRO A 91 4.22 -18.39 46.82
C PRO A 91 5.36 -19.35 46.49
N VAL A 92 5.02 -20.36 45.68
CA VAL A 92 5.94 -21.32 45.03
C VAL A 92 6.76 -20.53 43.98
N PRO A 93 8.09 -20.74 43.87
CA PRO A 93 8.91 -20.00 42.94
C PRO A 93 8.77 -20.53 41.49
N ALA A 94 8.53 -19.64 40.56
CA ALA A 94 8.68 -19.88 39.14
C ALA A 94 10.17 -19.99 38.76
N PRO A 95 10.55 -20.78 37.74
CA PRO A 95 11.93 -20.93 37.33
C PRO A 95 12.50 -19.66 36.73
N ALA A 96 13.67 -19.27 37.22
CA ALA A 96 14.43 -18.12 36.82
C ALA A 96 14.92 -18.25 35.36
N ALA A 97 14.51 -17.34 34.50
CA ALA A 97 15.16 -17.11 33.22
C ALA A 97 16.44 -16.29 33.47
N THR A 98 17.59 -16.96 33.44
CA THR A 98 18.89 -16.31 33.41
C THR A 98 19.21 -15.79 32.01
N GLY A 99 18.88 -14.52 31.79
CA GLY A 99 19.40 -13.73 30.69
C GLY A 99 19.77 -12.36 31.26
N ALA A 100 21.05 -12.14 31.54
CA ALA A 100 21.54 -10.85 31.99
C ALA A 100 21.36 -9.80 30.90
N ALA A 101 20.23 -9.09 30.91
CA ALA A 101 20.08 -7.82 30.25
C ALA A 101 20.82 -6.78 31.10
N THR A 102 21.85 -6.18 30.56
CA THR A 102 22.47 -4.97 31.11
C THR A 102 21.38 -3.92 31.33
N ALA A 103 21.13 -3.59 32.58
CA ALA A 103 20.18 -2.57 32.98
C ALA A 103 20.61 -1.24 32.35
N ASN A 104 19.84 -0.80 31.35
CA ASN A 104 19.94 0.52 30.78
C ASN A 104 19.30 1.48 31.80
N THR A 105 20.09 2.26 32.50
CA THR A 105 19.65 3.27 33.47
C THR A 105 19.17 4.54 32.76
N GLY A 106 18.40 4.40 31.67
CA GLY A 106 17.67 5.48 31.05
C GLY A 106 16.37 5.77 31.80
N PRO A 107 15.75 6.94 31.60
CA PRO A 107 14.43 7.23 32.15
C PRO A 107 13.44 6.13 31.75
N ALA A 108 12.48 5.83 32.64
CA ALA A 108 11.46 4.82 32.42
C ALA A 108 10.79 5.03 31.05
N PRO A 109 10.55 3.95 30.28
CA PRO A 109 9.96 4.11 28.96
C PRO A 109 8.61 4.79 29.07
N PHE A 110 8.36 5.75 28.14
CA PHE A 110 7.13 6.54 28.09
C PHE A 110 5.88 5.66 28.00
N LEU A 111 6.01 4.49 27.38
CA LEU A 111 5.02 3.42 27.40
C LEU A 111 5.66 2.13 27.93
N PRO A 112 4.92 1.30 28.68
CA PRO A 112 5.38 -0.01 29.07
C PRO A 112 5.75 -0.85 27.82
N PRO A 113 6.74 -1.75 27.93
CA PRO A 113 7.09 -2.65 26.84
C PRO A 113 5.87 -3.42 26.34
N GLY A 114 5.62 -3.39 25.03
CA GLY A 114 4.49 -4.09 24.39
C GLY A 114 3.19 -3.28 24.31
N GLN A 115 3.11 -2.08 24.85
CA GLN A 115 2.02 -1.15 24.58
C GLN A 115 2.35 -0.31 23.36
N GLN A 116 1.42 -0.28 22.40
CA GLN A 116 1.48 0.61 21.23
C GLN A 116 0.38 1.65 21.32
N ILE A 117 0.68 2.86 20.87
CA ILE A 117 -0.30 3.92 20.71
C ILE A 117 -1.04 3.69 19.39
N GLY A 118 -2.36 3.64 19.46
CA GLY A 118 -3.20 3.48 18.28
C GLY A 118 -3.36 2.04 17.82
N ARG A 119 -3.76 1.88 16.54
CA ARG A 119 -3.98 0.57 15.93
C ARG A 119 -2.71 0.05 15.29
N GLY A 120 -2.45 -1.25 15.45
CA GLY A 120 -1.32 -1.89 14.82
C GLY A 120 -0.93 -3.22 15.46
N PRO A 121 0.17 -3.83 14.98
CA PRO A 121 0.67 -5.08 15.50
C PRO A 121 1.26 -4.90 16.91
N THR A 122 1.11 -5.91 17.74
CA THR A 122 1.64 -5.94 19.11
C THR A 122 2.58 -7.13 19.30
N GLY A 123 3.48 -7.03 20.29
CA GLY A 123 4.46 -8.09 20.57
C GLY A 123 5.36 -8.39 19.36
N VAL A 124 5.84 -7.34 18.68
CA VAL A 124 6.68 -7.48 17.48
C VAL A 124 8.08 -7.92 17.86
N VAL A 125 8.53 -9.06 17.32
CA VAL A 125 9.90 -9.58 17.48
C VAL A 125 10.45 -9.98 16.12
N GLY A 126 11.42 -9.24 15.61
CA GLY A 126 12.02 -9.51 14.31
C GLY A 126 10.98 -9.51 13.18
N TYR A 127 10.67 -10.69 12.62
CA TYR A 127 9.73 -10.87 11.52
C TYR A 127 8.30 -11.19 11.98
N SER A 128 8.10 -11.49 13.24
CA SER A 128 6.81 -11.91 13.80
C SER A 128 6.14 -10.83 14.64
N ALA A 129 4.83 -10.93 14.79
CA ALA A 129 4.02 -10.20 15.75
C ALA A 129 3.05 -11.18 16.43
N SER A 130 2.82 -11.03 17.73
CA SER A 130 1.94 -11.95 18.48
C SER A 130 0.47 -11.52 18.45
N GLY A 131 0.16 -10.27 18.14
CA GLY A 131 -1.21 -9.74 18.11
C GLY A 131 -1.34 -8.53 17.20
N THR A 132 -2.58 -8.08 17.01
CA THR A 132 -2.89 -6.81 16.34
C THR A 132 -4.22 -6.25 16.85
N SER A 133 -4.34 -4.93 16.83
CA SER A 133 -5.62 -4.24 17.09
C SER A 133 -6.37 -3.89 15.80
N THR A 134 -5.77 -4.04 14.65
CA THR A 134 -6.35 -3.65 13.36
C THR A 134 -7.53 -4.53 12.96
N ALA A 135 -7.44 -5.83 13.20
CA ALA A 135 -8.43 -6.80 12.72
C ALA A 135 -9.77 -6.76 13.47
N THR A 136 -9.75 -6.35 14.73
CA THR A 136 -10.90 -6.45 15.65
C THR A 136 -11.16 -5.17 16.42
N LYS A 137 -10.43 -4.09 16.11
CA LYS A 137 -10.45 -2.82 16.88
C LYS A 137 -10.02 -2.96 18.35
N THR A 138 -9.61 -4.14 18.75
CA THR A 138 -9.09 -4.48 20.10
C THR A 138 -7.77 -5.17 19.96
N ASN A 139 -6.87 -5.02 20.93
CA ASN A 139 -5.62 -5.78 20.90
C ASN A 139 -5.90 -7.26 21.10
N THR A 140 -5.87 -8.03 20.02
CA THR A 140 -6.22 -9.45 19.97
C THR A 140 -5.02 -10.26 19.52
N PRO A 141 -4.67 -11.36 20.23
CA PRO A 141 -3.64 -12.29 19.79
C PRO A 141 -3.95 -12.83 18.39
N ILE A 142 -2.92 -13.00 17.55
CA ILE A 142 -3.11 -13.52 16.19
C ILE A 142 -3.80 -14.88 16.19
N MET A 143 -3.52 -15.71 17.18
CA MET A 143 -4.11 -17.05 17.37
C MET A 143 -5.62 -17.01 17.58
N ASP A 144 -6.16 -15.90 18.10
CA ASP A 144 -7.59 -15.72 18.47
C ASP A 144 -8.39 -14.97 17.39
N ILE A 145 -7.76 -14.56 16.27
CA ILE A 145 -8.43 -13.82 15.20
C ILE A 145 -8.92 -14.81 14.13
N PRO A 146 -10.23 -14.96 13.86
CA PRO A 146 -10.76 -15.87 12.85
C PRO A 146 -10.66 -15.25 11.43
N GLN A 147 -9.45 -14.95 10.98
CA GLN A 147 -9.17 -14.37 9.66
C GLN A 147 -7.70 -14.58 9.29
N SER A 148 -7.42 -14.77 8.01
CA SER A 148 -6.06 -14.76 7.50
C SER A 148 -5.49 -13.34 7.51
N ILE A 149 -4.34 -13.19 8.17
CA ILE A 149 -3.64 -11.92 8.34
C ILE A 149 -2.16 -12.14 8.06
N THR A 150 -1.55 -11.19 7.35
CA THR A 150 -0.10 -11.12 7.18
C THR A 150 0.39 -9.77 7.70
N ILE A 151 1.39 -9.80 8.57
CA ILE A 151 2.04 -8.59 9.11
C ILE A 151 3.46 -8.55 8.58
N VAL A 152 3.79 -7.51 7.83
CA VAL A 152 5.15 -7.20 7.38
C VAL A 152 5.74 -6.19 8.34
N THR A 153 6.68 -6.64 9.18
CA THR A 153 7.28 -5.81 10.22
C THR A 153 8.33 -4.83 9.65
N GLN A 154 8.66 -3.78 10.39
CA GLN A 154 9.71 -2.84 10.03
C GLN A 154 11.05 -3.55 9.74
N GLN A 155 11.37 -4.61 10.51
CA GLN A 155 12.59 -5.38 10.29
C GLN A 155 12.59 -6.08 8.93
N GLN A 156 11.43 -6.62 8.49
CA GLN A 156 11.31 -7.21 7.16
C GLN A 156 11.45 -6.14 6.06
N LEU A 157 10.83 -4.97 6.23
CA LEU A 157 10.95 -3.85 5.30
C LEU A 157 12.41 -3.42 5.15
N LYS A 158 13.10 -3.22 6.29
CA LYS A 158 14.53 -2.83 6.30
C LYS A 158 15.43 -3.90 5.69
N ASP A 159 15.24 -5.18 6.02
CA ASP A 159 16.09 -6.27 5.53
C ASP A 159 15.95 -6.51 4.01
N ARG A 160 14.77 -6.26 3.45
CA ARG A 160 14.49 -6.39 2.01
C ARG A 160 14.76 -5.12 1.22
N ASP A 161 15.03 -3.99 1.88
CA ASP A 161 15.10 -2.64 1.29
C ASP A 161 13.78 -2.27 0.56
N SER A 162 12.64 -2.68 1.14
CA SER A 162 11.32 -2.36 0.59
C SER A 162 10.96 -0.92 0.90
N LEU A 163 10.88 -0.08 -0.12
CA LEU A 163 10.68 1.38 -0.02
C LEU A 163 9.24 1.80 -0.28
N THR A 164 8.53 1.03 -1.11
CA THR A 164 7.15 1.28 -1.50
C THR A 164 6.21 0.19 -0.99
N LEU A 165 4.92 0.52 -0.95
CA LEU A 165 3.90 -0.44 -0.54
C LEU A 165 3.87 -1.67 -1.46
N GLN A 166 4.00 -1.48 -2.77
CA GLN A 166 4.04 -2.57 -3.74
C GLN A 166 5.20 -3.54 -3.48
N GLU A 167 6.39 -3.02 -3.18
CA GLU A 167 7.58 -3.84 -2.87
C GLU A 167 7.35 -4.66 -1.58
N ALA A 168 6.77 -4.06 -0.55
CA ALA A 168 6.44 -4.78 0.69
C ALA A 168 5.45 -5.93 0.45
N LEU A 169 4.45 -5.71 -0.41
CA LEU A 169 3.39 -6.67 -0.69
C LEU A 169 3.82 -7.81 -1.61
N THR A 170 4.91 -7.67 -2.36
CA THR A 170 5.45 -8.73 -3.24
C THR A 170 5.75 -10.04 -2.49
N TYR A 171 6.02 -9.97 -1.19
CA TYR A 171 6.30 -11.13 -0.34
C TYR A 171 5.10 -11.61 0.48
N VAL A 172 3.89 -11.12 0.19
CA VAL A 172 2.67 -11.49 0.91
C VAL A 172 1.90 -12.57 0.16
N PRO A 173 1.61 -13.72 0.76
CA PRO A 173 0.87 -14.80 0.08
C PRO A 173 -0.51 -14.33 -0.40
N GLY A 174 -0.91 -14.74 -1.62
CA GLY A 174 -2.22 -14.43 -2.18
C GLY A 174 -2.43 -12.96 -2.56
N VAL A 175 -1.35 -12.17 -2.59
CA VAL A 175 -1.34 -10.78 -3.06
C VAL A 175 -0.44 -10.66 -4.28
N THR A 176 -0.92 -9.99 -5.31
CA THR A 176 -0.13 -9.62 -6.49
C THR A 176 -0.28 -8.13 -6.78
N VAL A 177 0.70 -7.58 -7.48
CA VAL A 177 0.71 -6.17 -7.87
C VAL A 177 0.17 -6.07 -9.28
N ALA A 178 -0.72 -5.11 -9.55
CA ALA A 178 -1.18 -4.73 -10.87
C ALA A 178 -0.53 -3.41 -11.32
N GLY A 179 -0.76 -3.01 -12.57
CA GLY A 179 -0.02 -1.91 -13.19
C GLY A 179 -0.29 -0.51 -12.63
N GLY A 180 -1.49 -0.25 -12.12
CA GLY A 180 -1.87 1.06 -11.56
C GLY A 180 -1.62 2.24 -12.50
N GLU A 181 -1.68 2.00 -13.81
CA GLU A 181 -1.35 2.96 -14.87
C GLU A 181 0.04 3.64 -14.70
N GLY A 182 0.96 3.01 -13.96
CA GLY A 182 2.29 3.55 -13.67
C GLY A 182 2.30 4.75 -12.72
N ASN A 183 1.19 5.05 -12.04
CA ASN A 183 1.05 6.25 -11.20
C ASN A 183 0.39 6.02 -9.83
N SER A 184 -0.06 4.79 -9.55
CA SER A 184 -0.73 4.46 -8.29
C SER A 184 -0.47 3.03 -7.85
N ASP A 185 -0.61 2.79 -6.55
CA ASP A 185 -0.68 1.43 -6.04
C ASP A 185 -1.98 0.78 -6.50
N GLN A 186 -1.85 -0.36 -7.15
CA GLN A 186 -2.95 -1.25 -7.47
C GLN A 186 -2.56 -2.66 -7.09
N ILE A 187 -3.39 -3.31 -6.31
CA ILE A 187 -3.13 -4.66 -5.81
C ILE A 187 -4.30 -5.58 -6.12
N VAL A 188 -3.98 -6.85 -6.21
CA VAL A 188 -4.97 -7.92 -6.33
C VAL A 188 -4.82 -8.84 -5.12
N ILE A 189 -5.85 -8.90 -4.29
CA ILE A 189 -5.92 -9.79 -3.14
C ILE A 189 -7.00 -10.82 -3.41
N ARG A 190 -6.66 -12.12 -3.33
CA ARG A 190 -7.62 -13.23 -3.56
C ARG A 190 -8.44 -13.05 -4.85
N GLY A 191 -7.78 -12.61 -5.92
CA GLY A 191 -8.41 -12.44 -7.22
C GLY A 191 -9.26 -11.17 -7.37
N GLN A 192 -9.23 -10.25 -6.42
CA GLN A 192 -9.97 -8.99 -6.47
C GLN A 192 -9.00 -7.80 -6.51
N SER A 193 -9.08 -7.04 -7.61
CA SER A 193 -8.28 -5.83 -7.79
C SER A 193 -8.88 -4.65 -7.03
N THR A 194 -8.02 -3.79 -6.48
CA THR A 194 -8.42 -2.54 -5.81
C THR A 194 -7.33 -1.47 -5.92
N THR A 195 -7.76 -0.21 -6.00
CA THR A 195 -6.92 1.00 -5.87
C THR A 195 -7.28 1.82 -4.63
N ALA A 196 -8.29 1.39 -3.85
CA ALA A 196 -8.90 2.18 -2.76
C ALA A 196 -8.95 1.49 -1.39
N ASP A 197 -8.56 0.22 -1.30
CA ASP A 197 -8.61 -0.53 -0.03
C ASP A 197 -7.32 -0.38 0.78
N PHE A 198 -6.80 0.83 0.79
CA PHE A 198 -5.64 1.23 1.58
C PHE A 198 -6.06 2.05 2.79
N TYR A 199 -5.36 1.79 3.90
CA TYR A 199 -5.60 2.46 5.17
C TYR A 199 -4.28 2.91 5.79
N LYS A 200 -4.35 3.95 6.61
CA LYS A 200 -3.26 4.45 7.44
C LYS A 200 -3.76 4.54 8.88
N ASP A 201 -3.15 3.76 9.80
CA ASP A 201 -3.57 3.66 11.20
C ASP A 201 -5.07 3.34 11.39
N GLY A 202 -5.64 2.54 10.47
CA GLY A 202 -7.04 2.17 10.46
C GLY A 202 -7.99 3.18 9.83
N MET A 203 -7.52 4.35 9.41
CA MET A 203 -8.27 5.36 8.67
C MET A 203 -8.08 5.20 7.16
N ARG A 204 -9.13 5.43 6.39
CA ARG A 204 -9.13 5.24 4.93
C ARG A 204 -8.20 6.24 4.22
N ASP A 205 -7.34 5.71 3.35
CA ASP A 205 -6.42 6.44 2.47
C ASP A 205 -6.62 5.92 1.03
N ASP A 206 -7.72 6.31 0.41
CA ASP A 206 -8.21 5.77 -0.86
C ASP A 206 -7.85 6.61 -2.09
N ALA A 207 -7.01 7.63 -1.97
CA ALA A 207 -6.49 8.34 -3.11
C ALA A 207 -5.49 7.47 -3.90
N GLU A 208 -5.44 7.67 -5.21
CA GLU A 208 -4.56 6.92 -6.09
C GLU A 208 -3.18 7.56 -6.19
N TYR A 209 -2.19 7.01 -5.49
CA TYR A 209 -0.78 7.40 -5.57
C TYR A 209 0.12 6.23 -5.14
N ILE A 210 1.43 6.37 -5.36
CA ILE A 210 2.40 5.38 -4.90
C ILE A 210 2.87 5.76 -3.50
N ARG A 211 2.68 4.84 -2.54
CA ARG A 211 2.92 5.06 -1.12
C ARG A 211 4.32 4.64 -0.72
N ASP A 212 5.09 5.58 -0.21
CA ASP A 212 6.39 5.32 0.41
C ASP A 212 6.22 4.80 1.84
N LEU A 213 7.22 4.08 2.35
CA LEU A 213 7.20 3.43 3.67
C LEU A 213 8.15 4.09 4.68
N TYR A 214 8.66 5.31 4.45
CA TYR A 214 9.65 5.98 5.30
C TYR A 214 9.18 6.19 6.74
N ASN A 215 7.90 6.47 6.93
CA ASN A 215 7.27 6.72 8.23
C ASN A 215 6.45 5.52 8.75
N ILE A 216 6.62 4.32 8.14
CA ILE A 216 5.83 3.14 8.44
C ILE A 216 6.59 2.17 9.34
N GLN A 217 5.91 1.67 10.36
CA GLN A 217 6.41 0.66 11.28
C GLN A 217 6.04 -0.76 10.89
N ALA A 218 4.86 -0.93 10.28
CA ALA A 218 4.39 -2.22 9.78
C ALA A 218 3.36 -2.03 8.67
N VAL A 219 3.24 -3.05 7.82
CA VAL A 219 2.16 -3.18 6.84
C VAL A 219 1.37 -4.43 7.20
N GLU A 220 0.07 -4.27 7.38
CA GLU A 220 -0.84 -5.36 7.72
C GLU A 220 -1.79 -5.62 6.55
N VAL A 221 -1.89 -6.87 6.14
CA VAL A 221 -2.79 -7.32 5.09
C VAL A 221 -3.84 -8.23 5.70
N LEU A 222 -5.07 -7.74 5.77
CA LEU A 222 -6.22 -8.53 6.23
C LEU A 222 -6.94 -9.07 4.99
N LYS A 223 -7.00 -10.37 4.85
CA LYS A 223 -7.54 -11.00 3.64
C LYS A 223 -9.00 -11.40 3.80
N GLY A 224 -9.76 -11.25 2.73
CA GLY A 224 -11.22 -11.35 2.75
C GLY A 224 -11.91 -10.08 3.25
N PRO A 225 -13.24 -9.99 3.08
CA PRO A 225 -14.05 -8.83 3.47
C PRO A 225 -13.85 -8.42 4.93
N SER A 226 -13.49 -7.17 5.15
CA SER A 226 -13.22 -6.60 6.47
C SER A 226 -14.15 -5.40 6.79
N ALA A 227 -15.34 -5.38 6.19
CA ALA A 227 -16.25 -4.25 6.30
C ALA A 227 -16.73 -3.97 7.72
N LEU A 228 -16.86 -4.97 8.59
CA LEU A 228 -17.20 -4.75 10.00
C LEU A 228 -16.27 -3.72 10.65
N THR A 229 -14.99 -3.76 10.34
CA THR A 229 -13.98 -2.86 10.91
C THR A 229 -13.76 -1.60 10.07
N PHE A 230 -13.79 -1.73 8.73
CA PHE A 230 -13.32 -0.73 7.78
C PHE A 230 -14.39 -0.14 6.86
N GLY A 231 -15.62 -0.64 6.93
CA GLY A 231 -16.71 -0.21 6.06
C GLY A 231 -16.58 -0.75 4.64
N ARG A 232 -17.01 0.03 3.66
CA ARG A 232 -17.08 -0.34 2.25
C ARG A 232 -15.77 -0.88 1.67
N GLY A 233 -15.86 -1.70 0.62
CA GLY A 233 -14.70 -2.20 -0.11
C GLY A 233 -14.09 -3.44 0.52
N GLY A 234 -12.79 -3.61 0.33
CA GLY A 234 -12.06 -4.76 0.84
C GLY A 234 -12.54 -6.07 0.23
N ALA A 235 -12.87 -6.08 -1.07
CA ALA A 235 -13.38 -7.27 -1.74
C ALA A 235 -12.51 -8.50 -1.51
N GLY A 236 -11.23 -8.39 -1.81
CA GLY A 236 -10.23 -9.43 -1.55
C GLY A 236 -9.57 -9.30 -0.18
N GLY A 237 -9.61 -8.10 0.39
CA GLY A 237 -8.94 -7.73 1.64
C GLY A 237 -8.58 -6.25 1.68
N ILE A 238 -7.90 -5.84 2.75
CA ILE A 238 -7.44 -4.47 2.93
C ILE A 238 -5.95 -4.46 3.29
N VAL A 239 -5.29 -3.33 3.03
CA VAL A 239 -3.91 -3.07 3.46
C VAL A 239 -3.90 -1.87 4.39
N ASN A 240 -3.44 -2.09 5.63
CA ASN A 240 -3.27 -1.06 6.62
C ASN A 240 -1.78 -0.76 6.84
N ARG A 241 -1.39 0.48 6.67
CA ARG A 241 -0.06 1.00 6.99
C ARG A 241 -0.08 1.55 8.41
N VAL A 242 0.75 1.00 9.27
CA VAL A 242 0.89 1.45 10.66
C VAL A 242 2.05 2.42 10.73
N THR A 243 1.80 3.67 11.10
CA THR A 243 2.82 4.71 11.17
C THR A 243 3.66 4.59 12.44
N LYS A 244 4.89 5.09 12.37
CA LYS A 244 5.77 5.25 13.52
C LYS A 244 5.22 6.34 14.44
N LYS A 245 4.98 6.02 15.71
CA LYS A 245 4.47 6.96 16.72
C LYS A 245 5.59 7.47 17.63
N ALA A 246 5.35 8.60 18.26
CA ALA A 246 6.20 9.13 19.32
C ALA A 246 5.88 8.40 20.64
N ASP A 247 6.45 7.22 20.83
CA ASP A 247 6.24 6.33 21.97
C ASP A 247 7.20 6.58 23.14
N GLY A 248 8.06 7.59 23.00
CA GLY A 248 9.05 7.98 24.00
C GLY A 248 10.38 7.25 23.88
N GLU A 249 10.49 6.26 22.99
CA GLU A 249 11.78 5.63 22.70
C GLU A 249 12.76 6.65 22.12
N SER A 250 14.00 6.68 22.65
CA SER A 250 15.05 7.54 22.10
C SER A 250 15.59 6.93 20.80
N ILE A 251 15.20 7.51 19.70
CA ILE A 251 15.57 7.08 18.35
C ILE A 251 16.33 8.21 17.67
N GLN A 252 17.50 7.89 17.11
CA GLN A 252 18.32 8.81 16.32
C GLN A 252 18.96 8.01 15.21
N GLU A 253 18.24 7.80 14.08
CA GLU A 253 18.66 6.96 12.97
C GLU A 253 18.68 7.77 11.68
N LEU A 254 19.79 7.68 10.93
CA LEU A 254 19.99 8.26 9.61
C LEU A 254 20.41 7.15 8.66
N ASP A 255 19.61 6.93 7.60
CA ASP A 255 19.96 6.00 6.52
C ASP A 255 20.32 6.79 5.27
N ILE A 256 21.40 6.38 4.60
CA ILE A 256 21.84 6.91 3.30
C ILE A 256 21.96 5.74 2.34
N SER A 257 21.26 5.81 1.23
CA SER A 257 21.21 4.74 0.23
C SER A 257 21.58 5.26 -1.15
N SER A 258 22.33 4.45 -1.90
CA SER A 258 22.70 4.71 -3.29
C SER A 258 22.77 3.41 -4.06
N GLY A 259 22.65 3.46 -5.41
CA GLY A 259 22.71 2.22 -6.19
C GLY A 259 22.41 2.40 -7.67
N SER A 260 21.97 1.31 -8.27
CA SER A 260 21.54 1.25 -9.67
C SER A 260 20.52 2.34 -9.99
N PHE A 261 20.47 2.72 -11.25
CA PHE A 261 19.59 3.77 -11.77
C PHE A 261 19.78 5.13 -11.09
N GLY A 262 21.01 5.42 -10.62
CA GLY A 262 21.34 6.69 -9.98
C GLY A 262 20.57 6.99 -8.70
N ARG A 263 20.00 5.96 -8.03
CA ARG A 263 19.23 6.13 -6.78
C ARG A 263 20.08 6.82 -5.72
N LYS A 264 19.53 7.86 -5.13
CA LYS A 264 20.04 8.59 -3.99
C LYS A 264 18.89 8.79 -3.02
N ARG A 265 18.98 8.17 -1.85
CA ARG A 265 17.94 8.27 -0.82
C ARG A 265 18.54 8.56 0.53
N VAL A 266 17.90 9.44 1.28
CA VAL A 266 18.21 9.75 2.66
C VAL A 266 16.93 9.65 3.48
N THR A 267 16.99 8.97 4.63
CA THR A 267 15.87 8.93 5.58
C THR A 267 16.35 9.29 6.97
N LEU A 268 15.52 10.01 7.71
CA LEU A 268 15.72 10.42 9.10
C LEU A 268 14.61 9.84 9.95
N ASP A 269 14.97 9.29 11.11
CA ASP A 269 14.05 8.88 12.16
C ASP A 269 14.61 9.37 13.49
N TRP A 270 13.99 10.42 14.04
CA TRP A 270 14.46 11.07 15.25
C TRP A 270 13.32 11.27 16.24
N GLY A 271 13.43 10.74 17.45
CA GLY A 271 12.40 10.86 18.45
C GLY A 271 12.87 10.60 19.87
N GLY A 272 12.00 10.91 20.81
CA GLY A 272 12.20 10.66 22.22
C GLY A 272 11.25 11.46 23.09
N VAL A 273 11.42 11.35 24.40
CA VAL A 273 10.70 12.13 25.40
C VAL A 273 11.19 13.58 25.35
N VAL A 274 10.27 14.53 25.22
CA VAL A 274 10.56 15.98 25.26
C VAL A 274 10.44 16.53 26.69
N SER A 275 9.40 16.09 27.39
CA SER A 275 9.17 16.38 28.82
C SER A 275 8.31 15.27 29.41
N GLY A 276 8.15 15.18 30.73
CA GLY A 276 7.49 14.05 31.42
C GLY A 276 6.31 13.43 30.70
N ASP A 277 5.38 14.25 30.21
CA ASP A 277 4.12 13.80 29.61
C ASP A 277 4.12 13.90 28.07
N PHE A 278 5.19 14.41 27.44
CA PHE A 278 5.28 14.66 26.01
C PHE A 278 6.44 13.91 25.37
N ALA A 279 6.13 13.23 24.26
CA ALA A 279 7.11 12.68 23.35
C ALA A 279 6.91 13.26 21.94
N ALA A 280 8.00 13.35 21.18
CA ALA A 280 7.98 13.77 19.80
C ALA A 280 8.83 12.84 18.94
N ARG A 281 8.42 12.66 17.68
CA ARG A 281 9.18 11.91 16.67
C ARG A 281 9.05 12.58 15.32
N LEU A 282 10.15 12.68 14.61
CA LEU A 282 10.22 13.23 13.26
C LEU A 282 10.74 12.18 12.31
N ASN A 283 9.94 11.84 11.31
CA ASN A 283 10.38 11.05 10.18
C ASN A 283 10.54 11.96 8.96
N GLY A 284 11.63 11.79 8.21
CA GLY A 284 11.89 12.54 6.99
C GLY A 284 12.50 11.65 5.93
N MET A 285 12.25 11.98 4.65
CA MET A 285 12.77 11.26 3.51
C MET A 285 12.98 12.20 2.33
N PHE A 286 14.06 11.94 1.58
CA PHE A 286 14.29 12.49 0.24
C PHE A 286 14.84 11.39 -0.64
N GLU A 287 14.33 11.24 -1.85
CA GLU A 287 14.84 10.35 -2.88
C GLU A 287 14.84 11.00 -4.24
N GLN A 288 15.91 10.72 -5.00
CA GLN A 288 15.98 10.98 -6.42
C GLN A 288 16.53 9.74 -7.10
N SER A 289 15.87 9.27 -8.14
CA SER A 289 16.29 8.10 -8.92
C SER A 289 15.88 8.22 -10.37
N TYR A 290 16.49 7.37 -11.19
CA TYR A 290 16.09 7.12 -12.57
C TYR A 290 15.53 5.71 -12.68
N GLY A 291 14.97 5.35 -13.81
CA GLY A 291 14.51 3.98 -14.08
C GLY A 291 15.45 3.23 -15.01
N TYR A 292 15.22 1.94 -15.15
CA TYR A 292 15.84 1.13 -16.19
C TYR A 292 15.23 1.38 -17.58
N ARG A 293 14.05 1.99 -17.62
CA ARG A 293 13.41 2.43 -18.84
C ARG A 293 13.88 3.83 -19.20
N ASN A 294 14.03 4.07 -20.49
CA ASN A 294 14.50 5.37 -20.99
C ASN A 294 13.62 6.50 -20.47
N PHE A 295 14.23 7.62 -20.13
CA PHE A 295 13.56 8.87 -19.70
C PHE A 295 12.76 8.77 -18.39
N PHE A 296 12.78 7.62 -17.70
CA PHE A 296 12.14 7.52 -16.40
C PHE A 296 12.96 8.27 -15.33
N ALA A 297 12.30 9.13 -14.58
CA ALA A 297 12.85 9.83 -13.43
C ALA A 297 11.82 9.83 -12.29
N ASP A 298 12.30 9.75 -11.07
CA ASP A 298 11.49 9.80 -9.84
C ASP A 298 12.16 10.73 -8.83
N GLU A 299 11.41 11.68 -8.29
CA GLU A 299 11.80 12.54 -7.20
C GLU A 299 10.68 12.60 -6.16
N ARG A 300 10.99 12.21 -4.94
CA ARG A 300 10.01 12.23 -3.84
C ARG A 300 10.63 12.65 -2.54
N TYR A 301 9.82 13.29 -1.72
CA TYR A 301 10.17 13.62 -0.37
C TYR A 301 8.96 13.57 0.55
N GLY A 302 9.24 13.33 1.82
CA GLY A 302 8.22 13.29 2.85
C GLY A 302 8.74 13.77 4.18
N ILE A 303 7.86 14.36 4.96
CA ILE A 303 8.11 14.75 6.35
C ILE A 303 6.88 14.41 7.18
N SER A 304 7.11 13.73 8.32
CA SER A 304 6.03 13.29 9.20
C SER A 304 6.42 13.47 10.67
N PRO A 305 6.17 14.67 11.26
CA PRO A 305 6.26 14.87 12.70
C PRO A 305 5.06 14.26 13.41
N THR A 306 5.32 13.58 14.53
CA THR A 306 4.33 13.03 15.45
C THR A 306 4.60 13.49 16.86
N PHE A 307 3.55 13.87 17.57
CA PHE A 307 3.58 14.27 18.98
C PHE A 307 2.63 13.37 19.76
N THR A 308 3.04 12.96 20.94
CA THR A 308 2.20 12.20 21.88
C THR A 308 2.19 12.90 23.21
N TRP A 309 1.00 13.09 23.75
CA TRP A 309 0.74 13.62 25.08
C TRP A 309 0.07 12.55 25.93
N LYS A 310 0.70 12.23 27.06
CA LYS A 310 0.25 11.24 28.02
C LYS A 310 0.14 11.86 29.41
N PRO A 311 -0.98 12.60 29.70
CA PRO A 311 -1.14 13.31 30.96
C PRO A 311 -1.22 12.39 32.19
N ASP A 312 -1.65 11.16 31.98
CA ASP A 312 -1.80 10.12 32.99
C ASP A 312 -1.66 8.72 32.38
N GLU A 313 -1.79 7.66 33.19
CA GLU A 313 -1.67 6.27 32.72
C GLU A 313 -2.87 5.81 31.88
N SER A 314 -4.01 6.49 32.00
CA SER A 314 -5.26 6.13 31.33
C SER A 314 -5.50 6.87 30.02
N THR A 315 -4.75 7.93 29.73
CA THR A 315 -5.00 8.84 28.62
C THR A 315 -3.78 8.94 27.70
N ASN A 316 -3.99 8.72 26.41
CA ASN A 316 -3.01 8.99 25.37
C ASN A 316 -3.67 9.84 24.28
N VAL A 317 -3.00 10.91 23.87
CA VAL A 317 -3.41 11.74 22.73
C VAL A 317 -2.22 11.89 21.79
N TRP A 318 -2.42 11.68 20.50
CA TRP A 318 -1.37 11.88 19.52
C TRP A 318 -1.85 12.70 18.33
N LEU A 319 -0.93 13.49 17.80
CA LEU A 319 -1.09 14.30 16.61
C LEU A 319 0.01 13.93 15.63
N THR A 320 -0.36 13.53 14.43
CA THR A 320 0.57 13.27 13.33
C THR A 320 0.22 14.20 12.17
N TYR A 321 1.22 14.87 11.63
CA TYR A 321 1.13 15.54 10.34
C TYR A 321 1.98 14.78 9.32
N GLU A 322 1.55 14.73 8.08
CA GLU A 322 2.35 14.22 6.97
C GLU A 322 2.23 15.16 5.78
N HIS A 323 3.38 15.56 5.25
CA HIS A 323 3.48 16.11 3.91
C HIS A 323 4.32 15.15 3.07
N TYR A 324 3.75 14.67 1.97
CA TYR A 324 4.41 13.77 1.04
C TYR A 324 4.23 14.29 -0.39
N ARG A 325 5.32 14.30 -1.15
CA ARG A 325 5.32 14.65 -2.56
C ARG A 325 6.05 13.59 -3.37
N ASP A 326 5.44 13.23 -4.51
CA ASP A 326 6.01 12.35 -5.50
C ASP A 326 5.86 12.98 -6.88
N ARG A 327 6.94 12.96 -7.64
CA ARG A 327 7.00 13.41 -9.04
C ARG A 327 7.78 12.40 -9.83
N ARG A 328 7.12 11.71 -10.73
CA ARG A 328 7.73 10.68 -11.57
C ARG A 328 7.31 10.78 -13.00
N THR A 329 8.08 10.14 -13.88
CA THR A 329 7.64 9.86 -15.24
C THR A 329 6.51 8.85 -15.18
N ALA A 330 5.39 9.14 -15.82
CA ALA A 330 4.29 8.20 -15.99
C ALA A 330 4.65 7.19 -17.09
N ASP A 331 4.54 5.91 -16.81
CA ASP A 331 4.92 4.83 -17.71
C ASP A 331 3.95 3.65 -17.56
N ARG A 332 3.31 3.25 -18.66
CA ARG A 332 2.38 2.12 -18.70
C ARG A 332 2.97 0.83 -19.26
N GLY A 333 4.27 0.83 -19.57
CA GLY A 333 4.96 -0.35 -20.08
C GLY A 333 4.94 -0.49 -21.59
N ILE A 334 4.73 -1.70 -22.07
CA ILE A 334 4.74 -2.07 -23.49
C ILE A 334 3.44 -2.74 -23.89
N ASN A 335 3.19 -2.82 -25.18
CA ASN A 335 2.01 -3.48 -25.76
C ASN A 335 2.18 -5.00 -25.93
N SER A 336 1.10 -5.66 -26.31
CA SER A 336 1.08 -7.06 -26.74
C SER A 336 1.33 -7.18 -28.25
N VAL A 337 1.48 -8.40 -28.71
CA VAL A 337 1.46 -8.76 -30.14
C VAL A 337 0.03 -9.05 -30.56
N GLY A 338 -0.43 -8.44 -31.64
CA GLY A 338 -1.76 -8.65 -32.23
C GLY A 338 -1.97 -10.10 -32.65
N LEU A 339 -3.23 -10.52 -32.68
CA LEU A 339 -3.61 -11.84 -33.17
C LEU A 339 -3.40 -11.88 -34.69
N SER A 340 -2.39 -12.59 -35.16
CA SER A 340 -2.07 -12.72 -36.59
C SER A 340 -2.97 -13.71 -37.32
N SER A 341 -4.25 -13.74 -37.05
CA SER A 341 -5.20 -14.67 -37.72
C SER A 341 -5.37 -14.41 -39.23
N PHE A 342 -4.77 -13.38 -39.79
CA PHE A 342 -4.97 -12.98 -41.18
C PHE A 342 -3.79 -13.21 -42.13
N PHE A 343 -2.58 -13.55 -41.70
CA PHE A 343 -1.41 -13.55 -42.57
C PHE A 343 -0.46 -14.73 -42.32
N PRO A 344 -0.64 -15.85 -43.07
CA PRO A 344 0.27 -17.00 -42.95
C PRO A 344 1.63 -16.83 -43.65
N ASP A 345 1.87 -15.76 -44.38
CA ASP A 345 3.00 -15.65 -45.32
C ASP A 345 3.87 -14.40 -45.12
N LEU A 346 4.23 -14.04 -43.91
CA LEU A 346 5.15 -12.88 -43.70
C LEU A 346 6.60 -13.26 -44.01
N PRO A 347 7.26 -12.56 -44.94
CA PRO A 347 8.69 -12.71 -45.16
C PRO A 347 9.47 -11.93 -44.13
N GLY A 348 10.12 -12.59 -43.21
CA GLY A 348 11.00 -12.01 -42.18
C GLY A 348 10.97 -12.83 -40.91
N ASP A 349 11.96 -12.63 -40.06
CA ASP A 349 12.15 -13.38 -38.80
C ASP A 349 11.17 -12.98 -37.68
N PHE A 350 9.89 -12.72 -38.03
CA PHE A 350 8.80 -12.48 -37.09
C PHE A 350 8.23 -13.79 -36.52
N SER A 351 8.79 -14.95 -36.92
CA SER A 351 8.35 -16.27 -36.46
C SER A 351 8.48 -16.49 -34.94
N THR A 352 9.16 -15.60 -34.23
CA THR A 352 9.32 -15.64 -32.77
C THR A 352 8.27 -14.84 -32.02
N LEU A 353 7.46 -14.02 -32.71
CA LEU A 353 6.39 -13.26 -32.08
C LEU A 353 5.13 -14.15 -31.94
N LEU A 354 4.78 -14.44 -30.71
CA LEU A 354 3.58 -15.22 -30.40
C LEU A 354 2.39 -14.26 -30.20
N PRO A 355 1.36 -14.32 -31.04
CA PRO A 355 0.15 -13.53 -30.85
C PRO A 355 -0.44 -13.72 -29.43
N GLY A 356 -0.93 -12.65 -28.86
CA GLY A 356 -1.50 -12.68 -27.50
C GLY A 356 -0.45 -12.75 -26.37
N TYR A 357 0.82 -12.47 -26.64
CA TYR A 357 1.88 -12.34 -25.66
C TYR A 357 2.44 -10.91 -25.65
N PRO A 358 3.22 -10.51 -24.62
CA PRO A 358 3.94 -9.24 -24.66
C PRO A 358 4.80 -9.12 -25.92
N SER A 359 4.87 -7.92 -26.48
CA SER A 359 5.69 -7.65 -27.66
C SER A 359 7.19 -7.84 -27.39
N SER A 360 7.98 -7.99 -28.43
CA SER A 360 9.46 -8.08 -28.33
C SER A 360 10.14 -6.73 -28.10
N VAL A 361 9.36 -5.68 -27.77
CA VAL A 361 9.90 -4.36 -27.41
C VAL A 361 10.87 -4.53 -26.24
N PRO A 362 12.11 -4.01 -26.33
CA PRO A 362 13.06 -4.12 -25.25
C PRO A 362 12.54 -3.50 -23.94
N SER A 363 12.86 -4.12 -22.81
CA SER A 363 12.39 -3.67 -21.49
C SER A 363 12.80 -2.23 -21.12
N TRP A 364 13.86 -1.71 -21.75
CA TRP A 364 14.34 -0.34 -21.56
C TRP A 364 13.61 0.70 -22.44
N PHE A 365 12.83 0.26 -23.44
CA PHE A 365 12.16 1.17 -24.37
C PHE A 365 10.94 1.80 -23.72
N PHE A 366 10.72 3.08 -23.96
CA PHE A 366 9.60 3.87 -23.48
C PHE A 366 8.89 4.57 -24.65
N TYR A 367 7.59 4.38 -24.74
CA TYR A 367 6.77 4.99 -25.81
C TYR A 367 6.49 6.48 -25.60
N GLY A 368 6.68 7.00 -24.40
CA GLY A 368 6.66 8.41 -24.13
C GLY A 368 7.86 9.10 -24.77
N ASP A 369 7.88 10.39 -24.78
CA ASP A 369 8.79 11.27 -25.49
C ASP A 369 10.30 10.84 -25.43
N ALA A 370 10.95 10.70 -26.58
CA ALA A 370 12.38 10.43 -26.72
C ALA A 370 13.26 11.70 -26.59
N ASN A 371 12.70 12.88 -26.35
CA ASN A 371 13.48 14.08 -26.09
C ASN A 371 13.80 14.26 -24.61
N SER A 372 14.80 15.09 -24.33
CA SER A 372 15.15 15.52 -22.98
C SER A 372 14.02 16.21 -22.19
N SER A 373 12.88 16.44 -22.80
CA SER A 373 11.65 16.98 -22.24
C SER A 373 10.60 15.91 -21.87
N ALA A 374 10.89 14.62 -22.02
CA ALA A 374 9.96 13.50 -21.73
C ALA A 374 9.30 13.60 -20.35
N ALA A 375 10.07 13.92 -19.33
CA ALA A 375 9.55 14.13 -17.97
C ALA A 375 8.59 15.33 -17.86
N GLN A 376 8.51 16.19 -18.87
CA GLN A 376 7.55 17.31 -18.92
C GLN A 376 6.24 16.90 -19.59
N VAL A 377 6.29 15.92 -20.49
CA VAL A 377 5.12 15.45 -21.25
C VAL A 377 4.44 14.27 -20.53
N ASN A 378 5.22 13.31 -20.02
CA ASN A 378 4.70 12.14 -19.33
C ASN A 378 5.05 12.23 -17.84
N TYR A 379 4.11 12.58 -17.01
CA TYR A 379 4.33 12.75 -15.58
C TYR A 379 3.16 12.29 -14.73
N ALA A 380 3.48 11.79 -13.55
CA ALA A 380 2.57 11.70 -12.43
C ALA A 380 3.11 12.57 -11.30
N LYS A 381 2.26 13.41 -10.72
CA LYS A 381 2.59 14.31 -9.61
C LYS A 381 1.52 14.20 -8.56
N VAL A 382 1.91 13.97 -7.32
CA VAL A 382 1.02 14.00 -6.18
C VAL A 382 1.62 14.81 -5.05
N ASP A 383 0.79 15.62 -4.42
CA ASP A 383 1.06 16.28 -3.15
C ASP A 383 -0.01 15.79 -2.16
N VAL A 384 0.42 15.19 -1.05
CA VAL A 384 -0.44 14.69 0.02
C VAL A 384 -0.16 15.48 1.28
N ASN A 385 -1.21 16.05 1.89
CA ASN A 385 -1.15 16.65 3.21
C ASN A 385 -2.19 15.97 4.07
N SER A 386 -1.79 15.42 5.22
CA SER A 386 -2.73 14.83 6.17
C SER A 386 -2.43 15.22 7.61
N VAL A 387 -3.48 15.37 8.38
CA VAL A 387 -3.45 15.59 9.83
C VAL A 387 -4.28 14.49 10.47
N ASP A 388 -3.67 13.74 11.36
CA ASP A 388 -4.30 12.71 12.18
C ASP A 388 -4.27 13.15 13.63
N LEU A 389 -5.43 13.37 14.24
CA LEU A 389 -5.58 13.61 15.67
C LEU A 389 -6.34 12.43 16.27
N ALA A 390 -5.74 11.76 17.23
CA ALA A 390 -6.41 10.66 17.88
C ALA A 390 -6.14 10.65 19.39
N GLY A 391 -7.11 10.11 20.14
CA GLY A 391 -7.07 9.99 21.59
C GLY A 391 -7.64 8.68 22.07
N GLU A 392 -7.06 8.16 23.13
CA GLU A 392 -7.55 7.00 23.86
C GLU A 392 -7.66 7.34 25.35
N HIS A 393 -8.78 7.01 25.96
CA HIS A 393 -8.99 7.17 27.39
C HIS A 393 -9.64 5.92 27.97
N LYS A 394 -9.08 5.41 29.06
CA LYS A 394 -9.67 4.31 29.83
C LYS A 394 -10.25 4.85 31.13
N THR A 395 -11.56 4.74 31.26
CA THR A 395 -12.28 5.17 32.47
C THR A 395 -12.00 4.25 33.65
N ASP A 396 -12.27 4.73 34.87
CA ASP A 396 -12.08 3.95 36.12
C ASP A 396 -12.90 2.66 36.14
N PHE A 397 -14.05 2.62 35.47
CA PHE A 397 -14.90 1.41 35.38
C PHE A 397 -14.55 0.49 34.19
N GLY A 398 -13.44 0.80 33.48
CA GLY A 398 -12.87 -0.07 32.47
C GLY A 398 -13.37 0.13 31.03
N LEU A 399 -14.22 1.14 30.76
CA LEU A 399 -14.58 1.50 29.38
C LEU A 399 -13.41 2.22 28.71
N GLU A 400 -12.97 1.70 27.57
CA GLU A 400 -11.98 2.37 26.71
C GLU A 400 -12.75 3.18 25.65
N ILE A 401 -12.42 4.46 25.54
CA ILE A 401 -12.98 5.41 24.57
C ILE A 401 -11.83 5.78 23.64
N ARG A 402 -12.05 5.66 22.34
CA ARG A 402 -11.06 6.02 21.30
C ARG A 402 -11.73 6.90 20.29
N ASP A 403 -11.13 8.05 20.02
CA ASP A 403 -11.57 8.97 18.98
C ASP A 403 -10.43 9.23 18.00
N HIS A 404 -10.72 9.19 16.70
CA HIS A 404 -9.72 9.39 15.66
C HIS A 404 -10.29 10.27 14.55
N ILE A 405 -9.67 11.41 14.31
CA ILE A 405 -10.04 12.39 13.29
C ILE A 405 -8.92 12.46 12.26
N LEU A 406 -9.27 12.23 11.00
CA LEU A 406 -8.40 12.41 9.85
C LEU A 406 -8.89 13.57 9.00
N PHE A 407 -7.99 14.49 8.68
CA PHE A 407 -8.12 15.39 7.54
C PHE A 407 -7.01 15.07 6.53
N ALA A 408 -7.37 14.87 5.26
CA ALA A 408 -6.39 14.63 4.20
C ALA A 408 -6.76 15.38 2.93
N ASP A 409 -5.76 16.03 2.32
CA ASP A 409 -5.84 16.74 1.05
C ASP A 409 -4.85 16.12 0.06
N TYR A 410 -5.37 15.70 -1.08
CA TYR A 410 -4.61 15.05 -2.15
C TYR A 410 -4.72 15.88 -3.42
N GLN A 411 -3.57 16.29 -3.96
CA GLN A 411 -3.48 17.03 -5.21
C GLN A 411 -2.73 16.18 -6.23
N LYS A 412 -3.47 15.46 -7.08
CA LYS A 412 -2.88 14.56 -8.10
C LYS A 412 -3.06 15.14 -9.49
N ARG A 413 -1.98 15.09 -10.27
CA ARG A 413 -1.95 15.43 -11.70
C ARG A 413 -1.19 14.35 -12.45
N TYR A 414 -1.81 13.87 -13.49
CA TYR A 414 -1.28 12.83 -14.36
C TYR A 414 -1.38 13.26 -15.81
N GLN A 415 -0.36 12.95 -16.60
CA GLN A 415 -0.35 13.13 -18.05
C GLN A 415 0.52 12.03 -18.64
N ASN A 416 -0.01 11.32 -19.64
CA ASN A 416 0.73 10.25 -20.28
C ASN A 416 0.27 10.06 -21.71
N THR A 417 1.22 9.66 -22.58
CA THR A 417 1.00 9.04 -23.86
C THR A 417 1.42 7.57 -23.78
N PHE A 418 0.62 6.67 -24.32
CA PHE A 418 0.79 5.22 -24.17
C PHE A 418 0.20 4.49 -25.37
N THR A 419 0.45 3.18 -25.47
CA THR A 419 -0.12 2.36 -26.53
C THR A 419 -1.52 1.89 -26.14
N GLY A 420 -2.54 2.16 -26.99
CA GLY A 420 -3.90 1.63 -26.86
C GLY A 420 -4.06 0.26 -27.52
N GLU A 421 -3.24 -0.05 -28.52
CA GLU A 421 -3.39 -1.21 -29.39
C GLU A 421 -2.15 -2.15 -29.43
N PRO A 422 -2.33 -3.41 -29.82
CA PRO A 422 -1.23 -4.33 -30.02
C PRO A 422 -0.36 -3.97 -31.22
N VAL A 423 0.88 -4.47 -31.23
CA VAL A 423 1.76 -4.38 -32.40
C VAL A 423 1.10 -5.12 -33.56
N GLN A 424 0.89 -4.43 -34.68
CA GLN A 424 0.42 -5.03 -35.92
C GLN A 424 1.60 -5.69 -36.63
N VAL A 425 1.61 -7.00 -36.72
CA VAL A 425 2.72 -7.77 -37.30
C VAL A 425 2.92 -7.48 -38.80
N TYR A 426 1.83 -7.15 -39.51
CA TYR A 426 1.83 -6.92 -40.95
C TYR A 426 2.65 -5.70 -41.40
N GLU A 427 2.62 -4.62 -40.64
CA GLU A 427 3.23 -3.35 -41.04
C GLU A 427 4.44 -2.96 -40.16
N GLY A 428 4.74 -3.73 -39.12
CA GLY A 428 5.73 -3.35 -38.11
C GLY A 428 5.32 -2.06 -37.38
N SER A 429 4.05 -1.70 -37.48
CA SER A 429 3.47 -0.50 -36.88
C SER A 429 2.75 -0.84 -35.59
N ILE A 430 2.70 0.13 -34.73
CA ILE A 430 1.82 0.18 -33.55
C ILE A 430 0.73 1.13 -33.93
N ASN A 431 -0.50 0.67 -33.95
CA ASN A 431 -1.62 1.54 -34.06
C ASN A 431 -2.04 2.03 -32.69
N GLY A 432 -2.45 3.27 -32.61
CA GLY A 432 -3.08 3.79 -31.43
C GLY A 432 -2.12 4.21 -30.31
N ILE A 433 -1.26 5.19 -30.57
CA ILE A 433 -0.70 5.99 -29.47
C ILE A 433 -1.77 6.98 -29.02
N GLU A 434 -2.22 6.76 -27.82
CA GLU A 434 -3.23 7.58 -27.14
C GLU A 434 -2.58 8.42 -26.05
N GLY A 435 -3.34 9.37 -25.50
CA GLY A 435 -2.88 10.11 -24.33
C GLY A 435 -4.00 10.91 -23.69
N TYR A 436 -3.82 11.16 -22.41
CA TYR A 436 -4.69 12.09 -21.68
C TYR A 436 -3.95 12.77 -20.53
N ARG A 437 -4.49 13.90 -20.14
CA ARG A 437 -4.16 14.60 -18.90
C ARG A 437 -5.31 14.44 -17.92
N HIS A 438 -5.02 14.14 -16.67
CA HIS A 438 -6.02 13.91 -15.64
C HIS A 438 -5.62 14.64 -14.35
N ASN A 439 -6.53 15.47 -13.84
CA ASN A 439 -6.37 16.18 -12.59
C ASN A 439 -7.43 15.69 -11.61
N THR A 440 -6.99 15.15 -10.45
CA THR A 440 -7.87 14.51 -9.47
C THR A 440 -7.58 14.99 -8.05
N PRO A 441 -7.94 16.26 -7.72
CA PRO A 441 -7.90 16.70 -6.33
C PRO A 441 -8.98 15.98 -5.50
N ARG A 442 -8.62 15.66 -4.25
CA ARG A 442 -9.52 14.99 -3.30
C ARG A 442 -9.29 15.50 -1.89
N GLN A 443 -10.36 15.65 -1.12
CA GLN A 443 -10.30 15.95 0.30
C GLN A 443 -11.15 14.97 1.08
N ASN A 444 -10.61 14.46 2.18
CA ASN A 444 -11.27 13.55 3.10
C ASN A 444 -11.27 14.15 4.50
N ILE A 445 -12.43 14.17 5.15
CA ILE A 445 -12.56 14.40 6.60
C ILE A 445 -13.31 13.20 7.17
N ILE A 446 -12.68 12.47 8.06
CA ILE A 446 -13.25 11.25 8.66
C ILE A 446 -13.08 11.35 10.17
N ASN A 447 -14.15 11.09 10.91
CA ASN A 447 -14.11 10.88 12.37
C ASN A 447 -14.62 9.48 12.70
N GLN A 448 -13.91 8.79 13.57
CA GLN A 448 -14.21 7.45 14.04
C GLN A 448 -14.16 7.42 15.57
N LEU A 449 -15.31 7.12 16.19
CA LEU A 449 -15.45 7.01 17.63
C LEU A 449 -15.75 5.56 18.01
N ASP A 450 -14.85 4.97 18.80
CA ASP A 450 -14.91 3.56 19.21
C ASP A 450 -14.97 3.45 20.73
N PHE A 451 -15.76 2.50 21.22
CA PHE A 451 -15.88 2.14 22.63
C PHE A 451 -15.54 0.66 22.79
N VAL A 452 -14.74 0.31 23.79
CA VAL A 452 -14.42 -1.08 24.11
C VAL A 452 -14.69 -1.33 25.59
N TYR A 453 -15.49 -2.36 25.88
CA TYR A 453 -15.81 -2.74 27.24
C TYR A 453 -15.61 -4.25 27.44
N ARG A 454 -14.90 -4.60 28.51
CA ARG A 454 -14.59 -5.99 28.87
C ARG A 454 -15.30 -6.35 30.16
N PHE A 455 -16.00 -7.50 30.16
CA PHE A 455 -16.71 -8.01 31.33
C PHE A 455 -16.81 -9.54 31.27
N GLU A 456 -17.08 -10.14 32.41
CA GLU A 456 -17.38 -11.56 32.56
C GLU A 456 -18.88 -11.71 32.91
N LEU A 457 -19.63 -12.44 32.08
CA LEU A 457 -21.07 -12.66 32.30
C LEU A 457 -21.30 -13.89 33.20
N MET A 458 -20.45 -14.92 33.03
CA MET A 458 -20.44 -16.15 33.82
C MET A 458 -18.95 -16.52 34.09
N PRO A 459 -18.67 -17.31 35.14
CA PRO A 459 -17.33 -17.82 35.36
C PRO A 459 -16.80 -18.43 34.06
N GLU A 460 -15.59 -18.01 33.65
CA GLU A 460 -14.88 -18.43 32.43
C GLU A 460 -15.38 -17.83 31.09
N VAL A 461 -16.57 -17.21 31.01
CA VAL A 461 -17.06 -16.57 29.79
C VAL A 461 -16.74 -15.08 29.80
N LYS A 462 -15.73 -14.71 29.00
CA LYS A 462 -15.24 -13.33 28.89
C LYS A 462 -15.74 -12.70 27.62
N HIS A 463 -16.30 -11.51 27.77
CA HIS A 463 -16.78 -10.68 26.66
C HIS A 463 -15.87 -9.50 26.45
N THR A 464 -15.51 -9.24 25.18
CA THR A 464 -14.91 -7.98 24.74
C THR A 464 -15.79 -7.36 23.68
N VAL A 465 -16.67 -6.47 24.13
CA VAL A 465 -17.60 -5.76 23.23
C VAL A 465 -16.92 -4.51 22.71
N ALA A 466 -16.86 -4.35 21.40
CA ALA A 466 -16.46 -3.14 20.73
C ALA A 466 -17.63 -2.60 19.91
N PHE A 467 -17.98 -1.32 20.10
CA PHE A 467 -19.04 -0.67 19.36
C PHE A 467 -18.64 0.78 19.05
N GLY A 468 -19.25 1.35 18.05
CA GLY A 468 -18.90 2.72 17.67
C GLY A 468 -19.53 3.15 16.37
N GLY A 469 -19.01 4.26 15.85
CA GLY A 469 -19.49 4.84 14.61
C GLY A 469 -18.40 5.59 13.86
N GLU A 470 -18.67 5.84 12.59
CA GLU A 470 -17.82 6.62 11.72
C GLU A 470 -18.68 7.57 10.89
N VAL A 471 -18.23 8.82 10.78
CA VAL A 471 -18.79 9.80 9.86
C VAL A 471 -17.65 10.31 8.97
N GLY A 472 -17.89 10.31 7.68
CA GLY A 472 -16.91 10.76 6.69
C GLY A 472 -17.54 11.66 5.64
N HIS A 473 -16.82 12.69 5.26
CA HIS A 473 -17.13 13.54 4.12
C HIS A 473 -15.93 13.53 3.15
N GLN A 474 -16.21 13.18 1.91
CA GLN A 474 -15.20 13.11 0.84
C GLN A 474 -15.67 13.93 -0.34
N THR A 475 -14.82 14.84 -0.82
CA THR A 475 -14.99 15.53 -2.08
C THR A 475 -13.92 15.09 -3.06
N SER A 476 -14.30 14.80 -4.29
CA SER A 476 -13.38 14.43 -5.35
C SER A 476 -13.75 15.15 -6.64
N GLN A 477 -12.73 15.58 -7.35
CA GLN A 477 -12.86 16.11 -8.69
C GLN A 477 -12.07 15.21 -9.65
N SER A 478 -12.56 15.05 -10.87
CA SER A 478 -11.92 14.26 -11.92
C SER A 478 -12.08 15.03 -13.24
N ASP A 479 -11.00 15.71 -13.63
CA ASP A 479 -10.95 16.48 -14.88
C ASP A 479 -9.98 15.79 -15.83
N ARG A 480 -10.49 15.28 -16.94
CA ARG A 480 -9.70 14.61 -17.96
C ARG A 480 -9.79 15.36 -19.29
N ASP A 481 -8.63 15.61 -19.89
CA ASP A 481 -8.50 16.17 -21.24
C ASP A 481 -7.75 15.15 -22.11
N PHE A 482 -8.29 14.79 -23.26
CA PHE A 482 -7.60 13.92 -24.21
C PHE A 482 -6.50 14.65 -24.97
N ALA A 483 -5.52 13.89 -25.41
CA ALA A 483 -4.45 14.39 -26.26
C ALA A 483 -4.99 14.75 -27.64
N CYS A 484 -4.49 15.86 -28.19
CA CYS A 484 -4.72 16.27 -29.58
C CYS A 484 -3.45 16.07 -30.37
N PHE A 485 -3.50 15.27 -31.43
CA PHE A 485 -2.39 15.05 -32.32
C PHE A 485 -2.56 15.84 -33.60
N ASN A 486 -1.47 16.05 -34.39
CA ASN A 486 -1.49 16.70 -35.70
C ASN A 486 -2.17 18.09 -35.77
N PHE A 487 -2.14 18.87 -34.69
CA PHE A 487 -2.80 20.19 -34.58
C PHE A 487 -4.33 20.17 -34.78
N ASP A 488 -4.90 18.97 -34.85
CA ASP A 488 -6.35 18.77 -34.95
C ASP A 488 -6.80 17.96 -33.76
N CYS A 489 -7.66 18.55 -32.94
CA CYS A 489 -8.22 17.83 -31.79
C CYS A 489 -9.28 16.78 -32.18
N ALA A 490 -9.55 16.60 -33.44
CA ALA A 490 -10.29 15.45 -33.94
C ALA A 490 -9.43 14.18 -34.00
N VAL A 491 -8.08 14.32 -33.98
CA VAL A 491 -7.14 13.22 -33.99
C VAL A 491 -6.68 12.97 -32.57
N THR A 492 -7.26 11.97 -31.92
CA THR A 492 -6.95 11.55 -30.55
C THR A 492 -5.99 10.37 -30.49
N GLU A 493 -5.73 9.74 -31.61
CA GLU A 493 -4.89 8.56 -31.76
C GLU A 493 -4.01 8.69 -33.01
N VAL A 494 -2.78 8.18 -32.97
CA VAL A 494 -1.85 8.15 -34.10
C VAL A 494 -1.09 6.85 -34.20
N ASP A 495 -0.89 6.38 -35.41
CA ASP A 495 -0.02 5.26 -35.70
C ASP A 495 1.44 5.63 -35.59
N THR A 496 2.25 4.73 -35.08
CA THR A 496 3.71 4.86 -35.06
C THR A 496 4.38 3.57 -35.48
N PHE A 497 5.57 3.68 -36.03
CA PHE A 497 6.34 2.50 -36.39
C PHE A 497 7.00 1.86 -35.19
N TYR A 498 7.05 0.52 -35.19
CA TYR A 498 7.69 -0.28 -34.17
C TYR A 498 9.12 0.16 -33.93
N LEU A 499 9.48 0.39 -32.63
CA LEU A 499 10.77 0.88 -32.19
C LEU A 499 11.26 2.21 -32.79
N THR A 500 10.43 2.96 -33.46
CA THR A 500 10.81 4.34 -33.77
C THR A 500 10.51 5.18 -32.54
N PRO A 501 11.51 5.84 -31.94
CA PRO A 501 11.27 6.80 -30.86
C PRO A 501 10.67 8.11 -31.44
N THR A 502 9.83 8.00 -32.45
CA THR A 502 9.16 9.15 -33.03
C THR A 502 8.03 9.55 -32.13
N ILE A 503 8.28 10.59 -31.55
CA ILE A 503 7.52 11.27 -30.55
C ILE A 503 6.37 11.94 -31.24
N TYR A 504 5.26 11.37 -31.06
CA TYR A 504 4.04 12.10 -31.25
C TYR A 504 3.71 12.80 -29.93
N ASN A 505 4.40 13.92 -29.68
CA ASN A 505 3.98 14.79 -28.63
C ASN A 505 2.59 15.31 -29.00
N PRO A 506 1.58 15.09 -28.15
CA PRO A 506 0.32 15.75 -28.35
C PRO A 506 0.61 17.26 -28.43
N VAL A 507 0.14 17.89 -29.48
CA VAL A 507 0.35 19.31 -29.68
C VAL A 507 -0.41 20.11 -28.63
N ASN A 508 -1.49 19.51 -28.09
CA ASN A 508 -2.34 20.11 -27.07
C ASN A 508 -3.13 19.03 -26.33
N TYR A 509 -3.56 19.36 -25.12
CA TYR A 509 -4.57 18.64 -24.34
C TYR A 509 -5.77 19.57 -24.19
N GLY A 510 -6.44 19.86 -25.28
CA GLY A 510 -7.46 20.92 -25.33
C GLY A 510 -8.87 20.43 -25.52
N ASN A 511 -9.07 19.17 -25.87
CA ASN A 511 -10.40 18.60 -25.94
C ASN A 511 -10.84 18.25 -24.55
N VAL A 512 -11.72 19.07 -24.01
CA VAL A 512 -12.39 18.79 -22.76
C VAL A 512 -13.22 17.54 -22.95
N ALA A 513 -12.80 16.47 -22.27
CA ALA A 513 -13.52 15.23 -22.36
C ALA A 513 -14.46 15.05 -21.17
N GLU A 514 -13.94 15.25 -19.94
CA GLU A 514 -14.67 14.91 -18.74
C GLU A 514 -14.41 15.95 -17.65
N ARG A 515 -15.48 16.44 -17.04
CA ARG A 515 -15.44 17.28 -15.84
C ARG A 515 -16.42 16.71 -14.84
N ARG A 516 -15.91 16.07 -13.81
CA ARG A 516 -16.72 15.32 -12.84
C ARG A 516 -16.41 15.78 -11.43
N HIS A 517 -17.44 15.94 -10.65
CA HIS A 517 -17.34 16.28 -9.24
C HIS A 517 -18.22 15.35 -8.42
N SER A 518 -17.68 14.79 -7.32
CA SER A 518 -18.42 13.96 -6.37
C SER A 518 -18.30 14.52 -4.97
N ASP A 519 -19.43 14.49 -4.26
CA ASP A 519 -19.57 14.83 -2.84
C ASP A 519 -20.20 13.61 -2.15
N LEU A 520 -19.46 12.97 -1.28
CA LEU A 520 -19.87 11.75 -0.60
C LEU A 520 -19.93 11.99 0.91
N LEU A 521 -21.11 11.78 1.49
CA LEU A 521 -21.30 11.70 2.93
C LEU A 521 -21.50 10.24 3.33
N THR A 522 -20.69 9.76 4.27
CA THR A 522 -20.81 8.43 4.85
C THR A 522 -21.17 8.53 6.33
N ALA A 523 -22.03 7.65 6.79
CA ALA A 523 -22.32 7.49 8.20
C ALA A 523 -22.52 6.01 8.52
N SER A 524 -21.93 5.53 9.60
CA SER A 524 -22.00 4.13 9.96
C SER A 524 -22.02 3.91 11.46
N GLY A 525 -22.55 2.76 11.86
CA GLY A 525 -22.51 2.27 13.23
C GLY A 525 -22.23 0.77 13.24
N TYR A 526 -21.49 0.30 14.22
CA TYR A 526 -21.15 -1.11 14.33
C TYR A 526 -21.15 -1.57 15.79
N ILE A 527 -21.34 -2.86 15.97
CA ILE A 527 -21.14 -3.58 17.21
C ILE A 527 -20.52 -4.95 16.91
N GLN A 528 -19.55 -5.35 17.72
CA GLN A 528 -19.02 -6.71 17.71
C GLN A 528 -18.75 -7.19 19.14
N ASP A 529 -18.82 -8.49 19.35
CA ASP A 529 -18.43 -9.14 20.58
C ASP A 529 -17.42 -10.26 20.30
N GLN A 530 -16.33 -10.26 21.04
CA GLN A 530 -15.38 -11.35 21.12
C GLN A 530 -15.65 -12.09 22.41
N ILE A 531 -16.15 -13.32 22.32
CA ILE A 531 -16.60 -14.14 23.43
C ILE A 531 -15.60 -15.27 23.60
N ALA A 532 -14.80 -15.23 24.65
CA ALA A 532 -14.01 -16.39 25.09
C ALA A 532 -14.90 -17.25 25.99
N ILE A 533 -15.43 -18.34 25.45
CA ILE A 533 -16.34 -19.25 26.17
C ILE A 533 -15.54 -20.11 27.13
N THR A 534 -14.37 -20.59 26.69
CA THR A 534 -13.41 -21.35 27.46
C THR A 534 -12.00 -21.01 26.94
N GLN A 535 -10.98 -21.56 27.57
CA GLN A 535 -9.62 -21.47 27.02
C GLN A 535 -9.45 -22.10 25.62
N TYR A 536 -10.44 -22.89 25.16
CA TYR A 536 -10.40 -23.66 23.90
C TYR A 536 -11.27 -23.09 22.80
N ILE A 537 -12.25 -22.24 23.12
CA ILE A 537 -13.30 -21.80 22.17
C ILE A 537 -13.49 -20.30 22.28
N ASP A 538 -13.23 -19.59 21.19
CA ASP A 538 -13.63 -18.17 21.05
C ASP A 538 -14.61 -18.02 19.91
N ILE A 539 -15.54 -17.09 20.06
CA ILE A 539 -16.51 -16.66 19.04
C ILE A 539 -16.32 -15.17 18.81
N LEU A 540 -16.26 -14.76 17.57
CA LEU A 540 -16.39 -13.38 17.16
C LEU A 540 -17.67 -13.23 16.38
N ALA A 541 -18.55 -12.32 16.80
CA ALA A 541 -19.77 -11.98 16.08
C ALA A 541 -19.95 -10.46 16.04
N GLY A 542 -20.37 -9.94 14.92
CA GLY A 542 -20.58 -8.50 14.79
C GLY A 542 -21.33 -8.14 13.52
N VAL A 543 -21.81 -6.90 13.51
CA VAL A 543 -22.52 -6.33 12.38
C VAL A 543 -22.23 -4.83 12.30
N ARG A 544 -22.13 -4.33 11.08
CA ARG A 544 -22.03 -2.91 10.78
C ARG A 544 -23.11 -2.52 9.79
N TYR A 545 -23.65 -1.33 9.99
CA TYR A 545 -24.55 -0.67 9.05
C TYR A 545 -23.86 0.57 8.50
N ASP A 546 -23.88 0.72 7.19
CA ASP A 546 -23.30 1.84 6.46
C ASP A 546 -24.36 2.52 5.60
N ARG A 547 -24.37 3.85 5.61
CA ARG A 547 -25.14 4.71 4.72
C ARG A 547 -24.19 5.56 3.88
N PHE A 548 -24.38 5.53 2.56
CA PHE A 548 -23.66 6.34 1.57
C PHE A 548 -24.63 7.26 0.88
N ASP A 549 -24.41 8.56 0.94
CA ASP A 549 -25.15 9.60 0.22
C ASP A 549 -24.18 10.26 -0.74
N LEU A 550 -24.18 9.83 -2.00
CA LEU A 550 -23.31 10.30 -3.06
C LEU A 550 -24.07 11.27 -3.94
N LYS A 551 -23.53 12.47 -4.08
CA LYS A 551 -23.94 13.46 -5.07
C LYS A 551 -22.85 13.57 -6.11
N PHE A 552 -23.23 13.51 -7.35
CA PHE A 552 -22.34 13.53 -8.49
C PHE A 552 -22.83 14.55 -9.52
N VAL A 553 -21.90 15.34 -10.03
CA VAL A 553 -22.15 16.26 -11.15
C VAL A 553 -21.14 15.92 -12.23
N GLY A 554 -21.62 15.62 -13.42
CA GLY A 554 -20.84 15.42 -14.63
C GLY A 554 -21.19 16.47 -15.68
N ASN A 555 -20.19 17.01 -16.35
CA ASN A 555 -20.29 17.82 -17.53
C ASN A 555 -19.29 17.25 -18.54
N ASP A 556 -19.67 16.14 -19.17
CA ASP A 556 -18.84 15.53 -20.19
C ASP A 556 -19.21 16.16 -21.53
N TYR A 557 -18.24 16.81 -22.17
CA TYR A 557 -18.44 17.42 -23.47
C TYR A 557 -18.09 16.42 -24.57
N ALA A 558 -19.06 16.04 -25.37
CA ALA A 558 -18.76 15.31 -26.59
C ALA A 558 -17.91 16.20 -27.51
N ASN A 559 -16.78 15.70 -27.97
CA ASN A 559 -16.11 16.32 -29.11
C ASN A 559 -17.03 16.19 -30.33
N PRO A 560 -17.56 17.28 -30.89
CA PRO A 560 -18.44 17.19 -32.02
C PRO A 560 -17.79 16.55 -33.26
N ASN A 561 -16.45 16.45 -33.29
CA ASN A 561 -15.72 15.86 -34.40
C ASN A 561 -15.57 14.33 -34.23
N ILE A 562 -15.55 13.80 -33.00
CA ILE A 562 -15.59 12.35 -32.78
C ILE A 562 -16.96 11.78 -33.15
N ALA A 563 -18.03 12.50 -32.87
CA ALA A 563 -19.39 12.14 -33.30
C ALA A 563 -19.55 12.11 -34.82
N ALA A 564 -18.69 12.82 -35.56
CA ALA A 564 -18.72 12.90 -37.01
C ALA A 564 -17.90 11.80 -37.74
N SER A 565 -16.98 11.10 -37.04
CA SER A 565 -16.13 10.08 -37.64
C SER A 565 -16.85 8.73 -37.87
N GLY A 566 -18.06 8.59 -37.35
CA GLY A 566 -18.83 7.34 -37.54
C GLY A 566 -18.37 6.16 -36.71
N ASP A 567 -17.32 6.31 -35.93
CA ASP A 567 -16.90 5.33 -34.92
C ASP A 567 -17.83 5.45 -33.70
N ALA A 568 -18.95 4.76 -33.80
CA ALA A 568 -19.98 4.71 -32.77
C ALA A 568 -19.52 3.98 -31.49
N ASP A 569 -18.33 3.39 -31.51
CA ASP A 569 -17.76 2.68 -30.35
C ASP A 569 -17.13 3.63 -29.31
N GLU A 570 -16.77 4.85 -29.67
CA GLU A 570 -16.27 5.88 -28.74
C GLU A 570 -17.32 6.89 -28.29
N GLY A 571 -18.59 6.56 -28.40
CA GLY A 571 -19.65 7.34 -27.79
C GLY A 571 -19.50 7.36 -26.27
N SER A 572 -18.59 8.21 -25.75
CA SER A 572 -18.55 8.53 -24.32
C SER A 572 -19.97 8.79 -23.86
N ALA A 573 -20.49 8.02 -22.91
CA ALA A 573 -21.74 8.35 -22.27
C ALA A 573 -21.61 9.77 -21.75
N ILE A 574 -22.22 10.73 -22.46
CA ILE A 574 -22.24 12.13 -22.02
C ILE A 574 -22.97 12.13 -20.69
N ILE A 575 -22.22 12.27 -19.61
CA ILE A 575 -22.81 12.47 -18.29
C ILE A 575 -22.96 13.97 -18.13
N ASP A 576 -24.09 14.48 -18.55
CA ASP A 576 -24.45 15.88 -18.28
C ASP A 576 -25.55 15.89 -17.22
N GLY A 577 -25.23 16.46 -16.07
CA GLY A 577 -26.23 16.67 -15.03
C GLY A 577 -25.83 16.18 -13.64
N TYR A 578 -26.85 16.10 -12.80
CA TYR A 578 -26.78 15.78 -11.39
C TYR A 578 -27.36 14.39 -11.12
N ILE A 579 -26.58 13.55 -10.48
CA ILE A 579 -27.00 12.21 -10.01
C ILE A 579 -26.83 12.16 -8.49
N ARG A 580 -27.84 11.68 -7.78
CA ARG A 580 -27.73 11.37 -6.35
C ARG A 580 -28.13 9.93 -6.11
N THR A 581 -27.25 9.19 -5.44
CA THR A 581 -27.53 7.81 -5.01
C THR A 581 -27.39 7.69 -3.50
N VAL A 582 -28.28 6.92 -2.88
CA VAL A 582 -28.20 6.60 -1.47
C VAL A 582 -28.22 5.09 -1.32
N ASN A 583 -27.12 4.54 -0.81
CA ASN A 583 -26.99 3.13 -0.54
C ASN A 583 -26.95 2.86 0.97
N ASN A 584 -27.65 1.82 1.42
CA ASN A 584 -27.70 1.41 2.82
C ASN A 584 -27.39 -0.08 2.88
N GLU A 585 -26.33 -0.46 3.60
CA GLU A 585 -25.82 -1.82 3.57
C GLU A 585 -25.47 -2.36 4.95
N TRP A 586 -25.68 -3.66 5.12
CA TRP A 586 -25.33 -4.41 6.30
C TRP A 586 -24.15 -5.32 6.04
N SER A 587 -23.15 -5.30 6.92
CA SER A 587 -21.94 -6.10 6.82
C SER A 587 -21.77 -6.98 8.06
N PRO A 588 -22.40 -8.17 8.07
CA PRO A 588 -22.24 -9.14 9.17
C PRO A 588 -20.89 -9.85 9.08
N ARG A 589 -20.35 -10.25 10.23
CA ARG A 589 -19.20 -11.12 10.37
C ARG A 589 -19.41 -12.07 11.55
N VAL A 590 -19.14 -13.35 11.32
CA VAL A 590 -19.16 -14.38 12.37
C VAL A 590 -17.95 -15.28 12.19
N GLY A 591 -17.26 -15.58 13.28
CA GLY A 591 -16.11 -16.48 13.28
C GLY A 591 -16.04 -17.29 14.56
N VAL A 592 -15.51 -18.49 14.45
CA VAL A 592 -15.23 -19.39 15.58
C VAL A 592 -13.78 -19.78 15.54
N VAL A 593 -13.12 -19.77 16.70
CA VAL A 593 -11.74 -20.23 16.87
C VAL A 593 -11.75 -21.39 17.86
N LEU A 594 -11.11 -22.49 17.47
CA LEU A 594 -10.91 -23.67 18.29
C LEU A 594 -9.43 -23.80 18.61
N LYS A 595 -9.06 -23.83 19.88
CA LYS A 595 -7.68 -23.87 20.39
C LYS A 595 -7.43 -25.19 21.15
N PRO A 596 -7.08 -26.30 20.47
CA PRO A 596 -6.74 -27.56 21.16
C PRO A 596 -5.63 -27.41 22.21
N ASN A 597 -4.73 -26.45 21.96
CA ASN A 597 -3.69 -26.01 22.91
C ASN A 597 -3.31 -24.54 22.59
N PRO A 598 -2.54 -23.87 23.45
CA PRO A 598 -2.16 -22.47 23.24
C PRO A 598 -1.32 -22.19 21.98
N GLN A 599 -0.70 -23.23 21.40
CA GLN A 599 0.20 -23.12 20.25
C GLN A 599 -0.50 -23.45 18.92
N LEU A 600 -1.77 -23.85 18.93
CA LEU A 600 -2.51 -24.28 17.74
C LEU A 600 -3.94 -23.80 17.79
N SER A 601 -4.39 -23.10 16.77
CA SER A 601 -5.77 -22.74 16.59
C SER A 601 -6.27 -23.12 15.19
N PHE A 602 -7.54 -23.52 15.12
CA PHE A 602 -8.31 -23.66 13.89
C PHE A 602 -9.43 -22.65 13.92
N TYR A 603 -9.80 -22.13 12.77
CA TYR A 603 -10.90 -21.18 12.69
C TYR A 603 -11.78 -21.41 11.46
N GLY A 604 -13.03 -20.97 11.58
CA GLY A 604 -13.97 -20.83 10.50
C GLY A 604 -14.63 -19.46 10.57
N THR A 605 -14.81 -18.79 9.43
CA THR A 605 -15.42 -17.46 9.40
C THR A 605 -16.26 -17.26 8.16
N TYR A 606 -17.35 -16.51 8.36
CA TYR A 606 -18.15 -15.88 7.31
C TYR A 606 -18.04 -14.36 7.47
N SER A 607 -17.84 -13.66 6.37
CA SER A 607 -17.84 -12.20 6.34
C SER A 607 -18.42 -11.68 5.03
N ARG A 608 -19.16 -10.56 5.15
CA ARG A 608 -19.74 -9.85 4.00
C ARG A 608 -19.24 -8.40 3.99
N SER A 609 -19.04 -7.90 2.78
CA SER A 609 -18.75 -6.49 2.47
C SER A 609 -19.56 -6.08 1.25
N PHE A 610 -19.49 -4.81 0.94
CA PHE A 610 -20.16 -4.25 -0.23
C PHE A 610 -19.34 -3.10 -0.81
N LEU A 611 -19.67 -2.76 -2.08
CA LEU A 611 -19.14 -1.58 -2.75
C LEU A 611 -20.29 -0.90 -3.53
N PRO A 612 -20.47 0.42 -3.42
CA PRO A 612 -21.46 1.15 -4.22
C PRO A 612 -21.20 0.99 -5.73
N PRO A 613 -22.23 1.15 -6.58
CA PRO A 613 -22.10 1.01 -8.04
C PRO A 613 -21.11 1.97 -8.67
N SER A 614 -20.88 3.14 -8.04
CA SER A 614 -19.91 4.15 -8.45
C SER A 614 -18.43 3.72 -8.38
N GLY A 615 -18.17 2.49 -7.94
CA GLY A 615 -16.83 1.94 -7.85
C GLY A 615 -15.99 2.48 -6.69
N ASP A 616 -14.70 2.20 -6.73
CA ASP A 616 -13.77 2.49 -5.64
C ASP A 616 -13.52 3.99 -5.44
N GLN A 617 -13.48 4.76 -6.52
CA GLN A 617 -13.04 6.15 -6.53
C GLN A 617 -14.17 7.19 -6.53
N PHE A 618 -15.42 6.78 -6.77
CA PHE A 618 -16.62 7.65 -6.84
C PHE A 618 -16.57 8.76 -7.91
N VAL A 619 -15.73 8.60 -8.92
CA VAL A 619 -15.56 9.60 -9.99
C VAL A 619 -16.23 9.19 -11.30
N LEU A 620 -16.86 8.02 -11.32
CA LEU A 620 -17.62 7.52 -12.45
C LEU A 620 -18.95 6.98 -11.99
N ILE A 621 -20.03 7.70 -12.29
CA ILE A 621 -21.39 7.20 -12.16
C ILE A 621 -22.22 7.68 -13.35
N THR A 622 -22.73 6.73 -14.11
CA THR A 622 -23.70 6.98 -15.18
C THR A 622 -25.11 6.73 -14.70
N PRO A 623 -26.17 7.21 -15.35
CA PRO A 623 -27.54 6.86 -15.02
C PRO A 623 -27.77 5.34 -14.97
N ASN A 624 -27.12 4.59 -15.86
CA ASN A 624 -27.19 3.11 -15.87
C ASN A 624 -26.51 2.51 -14.65
N LEU A 625 -25.32 2.98 -14.28
CA LEU A 625 -24.63 2.53 -13.06
C LEU A 625 -25.40 2.90 -11.79
N ALA A 626 -26.00 4.09 -11.75
CA ALA A 626 -26.80 4.54 -10.61
C ALA A 626 -28.03 3.65 -10.35
N GLY A 627 -28.54 2.99 -11.38
CA GLY A 627 -29.64 2.04 -11.30
C GLY A 627 -29.22 0.63 -10.88
N LEU A 628 -27.93 0.31 -10.84
CA LEU A 628 -27.47 -1.01 -10.39
C LEU A 628 -27.51 -1.14 -8.87
N SER A 629 -27.76 -2.36 -8.40
CA SER A 629 -27.60 -2.70 -6.99
C SER A 629 -26.12 -2.63 -6.59
N PRO A 630 -25.81 -2.27 -5.35
CA PRO A 630 -24.45 -2.37 -4.81
C PRO A 630 -23.84 -3.76 -5.04
N GLN A 631 -22.54 -3.78 -5.21
CA GLN A 631 -21.79 -5.03 -5.31
C GLN A 631 -21.81 -5.71 -3.95
N GLY A 632 -22.17 -6.98 -3.90
CA GLY A 632 -22.07 -7.81 -2.71
C GLY A 632 -20.82 -8.67 -2.75
N ILE A 633 -20.09 -8.74 -1.65
CA ILE A 633 -18.88 -9.54 -1.52
C ILE A 633 -19.04 -10.45 -0.30
N GLU A 634 -18.93 -11.77 -0.49
CA GLU A 634 -19.08 -12.76 0.55
C GLU A 634 -17.87 -13.69 0.59
N ASN A 635 -17.37 -13.97 1.78
CA ASN A 635 -16.24 -14.86 1.99
C ASN A 635 -16.58 -15.96 3.01
N TYR A 636 -16.29 -17.17 2.64
CA TYR A 636 -16.31 -18.36 3.50
C TYR A 636 -14.87 -18.84 3.63
N GLU A 637 -14.36 -18.92 4.84
CA GLU A 637 -12.97 -19.25 5.08
C GLU A 637 -12.83 -20.21 6.25
N VAL A 638 -11.94 -21.20 6.10
CA VAL A 638 -11.46 -22.04 7.18
C VAL A 638 -9.94 -22.02 7.19
N GLY A 639 -9.34 -22.07 8.36
CA GLY A 639 -7.88 -22.01 8.42
C GLY A 639 -7.34 -22.51 9.74
N PHE A 640 -6.03 -22.49 9.83
CA PHE A 640 -5.29 -22.80 11.05
C PHE A 640 -4.16 -21.80 11.29
N LYS A 641 -3.75 -21.65 12.52
CA LYS A 641 -2.56 -20.91 12.97
C LYS A 641 -1.83 -21.73 14.00
N ALA A 642 -0.51 -21.77 13.92
CA ALA A 642 0.32 -22.48 14.85
C ALA A 642 1.56 -21.67 15.20
N GLU A 643 1.94 -21.69 16.47
CA GLU A 643 3.18 -21.12 17.01
C GLU A 643 3.97 -22.25 17.73
N PRO A 644 4.61 -23.17 16.97
CA PRO A 644 5.28 -24.33 17.56
C PRO A 644 6.46 -23.97 18.44
N GLN A 645 7.02 -22.79 18.25
CA GLN A 645 8.03 -22.18 19.11
C GLN A 645 7.82 -20.66 19.15
N PRO A 646 8.26 -19.95 20.18
CA PRO A 646 8.09 -18.50 20.29
C PRO A 646 8.58 -17.75 19.05
N ASN A 647 7.77 -16.82 18.56
CA ASN A 647 8.08 -15.96 17.40
C ASN A 647 8.23 -16.71 16.06
N LEU A 648 7.67 -17.91 15.91
CA LEU A 648 7.57 -18.63 14.64
C LEU A 648 6.12 -19.04 14.39
N PHE A 649 5.48 -18.41 13.40
CA PHE A 649 4.10 -18.64 13.05
C PHE A 649 3.97 -19.41 11.73
N PHE A 650 3.09 -20.41 11.75
CA PHE A 650 2.59 -21.11 10.57
C PHE A 650 1.12 -20.76 10.42
N THR A 651 0.71 -20.40 9.22
CA THR A 651 -0.69 -20.05 8.92
C THR A 651 -1.12 -20.75 7.66
N GLY A 652 -2.38 -21.16 7.61
CA GLY A 652 -2.98 -21.70 6.40
C GLY A 652 -4.46 -21.37 6.34
N ALA A 653 -4.98 -21.11 5.15
CA ALA A 653 -6.38 -20.83 4.91
C ALA A 653 -6.86 -21.44 3.59
N LEU A 654 -8.10 -21.88 3.57
CA LEU A 654 -8.87 -22.22 2.38
C LEU A 654 -10.08 -21.31 2.34
N TYR A 655 -10.39 -20.77 1.16
CA TYR A 655 -11.46 -19.79 1.03
C TYR A 655 -12.25 -19.92 -0.27
N ILE A 656 -13.51 -19.46 -0.20
CA ILE A 656 -14.38 -19.21 -1.35
C ILE A 656 -14.87 -17.78 -1.21
N LEU A 657 -14.53 -16.92 -2.17
CA LEU A 657 -14.92 -15.53 -2.22
C LEU A 657 -15.83 -15.32 -3.45
N ASN A 658 -17.05 -14.86 -3.22
CA ASN A 658 -18.03 -14.52 -4.24
C ASN A 658 -18.18 -13.00 -4.30
N ARG A 659 -18.20 -12.44 -5.51
CA ARG A 659 -18.53 -11.03 -5.75
C ARG A 659 -19.65 -10.96 -6.77
N SER A 660 -20.70 -10.25 -6.43
CA SER A 660 -21.89 -10.05 -7.27
C SER A 660 -22.01 -8.60 -7.72
N ASN A 661 -22.67 -8.38 -8.85
CA ASN A 661 -22.97 -7.05 -9.40
C ASN A 661 -21.72 -6.18 -9.64
N GLN A 662 -20.58 -6.78 -9.99
CA GLN A 662 -19.38 -6.02 -10.34
C GLN A 662 -19.61 -5.35 -11.72
N PRO A 663 -19.52 -4.02 -11.84
CA PRO A 663 -19.59 -3.37 -13.12
C PRO A 663 -18.42 -3.79 -14.02
N ALA A 664 -18.72 -4.19 -15.24
CA ALA A 664 -17.75 -4.46 -16.29
C ALA A 664 -18.16 -3.63 -17.51
N ALA A 665 -17.23 -2.89 -18.08
CA ALA A 665 -17.48 -2.11 -19.28
C ALA A 665 -17.65 -3.04 -20.48
N ILE A 666 -18.72 -2.85 -21.26
CA ILE A 666 -18.86 -3.43 -22.60
C ILE A 666 -18.24 -2.47 -23.62
N ASN A 667 -18.48 -1.18 -23.42
CA ASN A 667 -17.84 -0.06 -24.12
C ASN A 667 -17.83 1.15 -23.18
N SER A 668 -17.33 2.27 -23.63
CA SER A 668 -17.23 3.51 -22.84
C SER A 668 -18.55 4.00 -22.22
N ALA A 669 -19.70 3.60 -22.81
CA ALA A 669 -21.04 4.04 -22.42
C ALA A 669 -21.84 3.00 -21.63
N ASN A 670 -21.60 1.73 -21.86
CA ASN A 670 -22.44 0.65 -21.36
C ASN A 670 -21.67 -0.26 -20.41
N PHE A 671 -22.28 -0.49 -19.26
CA PHE A 671 -21.79 -1.41 -18.24
C PHE A 671 -22.78 -2.55 -18.05
N VAL A 672 -22.23 -3.73 -17.82
CA VAL A 672 -22.98 -4.90 -17.36
C VAL A 672 -22.53 -5.29 -15.96
N ALA A 673 -23.40 -5.93 -15.23
CA ALA A 673 -23.05 -6.50 -13.94
C ALA A 673 -22.56 -7.93 -14.14
N VAL A 674 -21.32 -8.21 -13.73
CA VAL A 674 -20.76 -9.57 -13.74
C VAL A 674 -20.63 -10.09 -12.31
N ASN A 675 -20.74 -11.41 -12.17
CA ASN A 675 -20.45 -12.09 -10.92
C ASN A 675 -19.13 -12.85 -11.06
N THR A 676 -18.29 -12.77 -10.04
CA THR A 676 -17.02 -13.49 -10.00
C THR A 676 -16.93 -14.39 -8.78
N GLN A 677 -16.19 -15.47 -8.89
CA GLN A 677 -15.88 -16.36 -7.78
C GLN A 677 -14.39 -16.66 -7.78
N THR A 678 -13.77 -16.52 -6.60
CA THR A 678 -12.39 -16.95 -6.38
C THR A 678 -12.37 -18.07 -5.34
N LYS A 679 -11.77 -19.21 -5.69
CA LYS A 679 -11.47 -20.31 -4.78
C LYS A 679 -9.97 -20.40 -4.64
N GLY A 680 -9.48 -20.56 -3.40
CA GLY A 680 -8.05 -20.65 -3.19
C GLY A 680 -7.66 -21.19 -1.85
N GLY A 681 -6.35 -21.43 -1.74
CA GLY A 681 -5.67 -21.78 -0.52
C GLY A 681 -4.37 -21.03 -0.39
N GLU A 682 -3.97 -20.75 0.83
CA GLU A 682 -2.72 -20.04 1.12
C GLU A 682 -2.04 -20.62 2.35
N ILE A 683 -0.71 -20.58 2.34
CA ILE A 683 0.13 -21.01 3.45
C ILE A 683 1.19 -19.94 3.68
N GLY A 684 1.46 -19.63 4.93
CA GLY A 684 2.49 -18.68 5.36
C GLY A 684 3.33 -19.25 6.48
N VAL A 685 4.63 -18.94 6.47
CA VAL A 685 5.55 -19.20 7.59
C VAL A 685 6.34 -17.92 7.82
N VAL A 686 6.31 -17.40 9.03
CA VAL A 686 7.03 -16.16 9.36
C VAL A 686 7.62 -16.24 10.76
N GLY A 687 8.85 -15.79 10.90
CA GLY A 687 9.50 -15.68 12.21
C GLY A 687 10.92 -16.22 12.24
N GLN A 688 11.29 -16.71 13.41
CA GLN A 688 12.64 -17.15 13.72
C GLN A 688 12.70 -18.68 13.83
N LEU A 689 13.34 -19.32 12.83
CA LEU A 689 13.54 -20.79 12.82
C LEU A 689 14.60 -21.24 13.84
N THR A 690 15.66 -20.44 13.97
CA THR A 690 16.73 -20.61 14.96
C THR A 690 17.23 -19.22 15.37
N ASP A 691 18.06 -19.10 16.40
CA ASP A 691 18.65 -17.83 16.81
C ASP A 691 19.40 -17.09 15.69
N LYS A 692 19.85 -17.85 14.65
CA LYS A 692 20.59 -17.33 13.52
C LYS A 692 19.77 -17.22 12.23
N TRP A 693 18.60 -17.83 12.16
CA TRP A 693 17.84 -17.98 10.92
C TRP A 693 16.43 -17.44 11.03
N ARG A 694 16.13 -16.39 10.29
CA ARG A 694 14.79 -15.80 10.12
C ARG A 694 14.24 -16.13 8.74
N VAL A 695 12.94 -16.39 8.68
CA VAL A 695 12.24 -16.78 7.46
C VAL A 695 10.93 -16.01 7.31
N SER A 696 10.58 -15.71 6.07
CA SER A 696 9.24 -15.31 5.65
C SER A 696 8.92 -16.03 4.35
N LEU A 697 7.98 -16.96 4.41
CA LEU A 697 7.52 -17.77 3.29
C LEU A 697 6.04 -17.54 3.07
N GLY A 698 5.63 -17.40 1.81
CA GLY A 698 4.25 -17.32 1.39
C GLY A 698 4.01 -18.15 0.14
N TYR A 699 2.92 -18.91 0.12
CA TYR A 699 2.42 -19.60 -1.07
C TYR A 699 0.91 -19.41 -1.15
N GLY A 700 0.42 -19.09 -2.33
CA GLY A 700 -1.00 -18.98 -2.64
C GLY A 700 -1.32 -19.70 -3.94
N HIS A 701 -2.38 -20.52 -3.92
CA HIS A 701 -3.00 -21.12 -5.08
C HIS A 701 -4.43 -20.60 -5.19
N GLN A 702 -4.80 -20.01 -6.34
CA GLN A 702 -6.12 -19.39 -6.48
C GLN A 702 -6.66 -19.47 -7.91
N ILE A 703 -7.96 -19.71 -8.01
CA ILE A 703 -8.68 -19.76 -9.28
C ILE A 703 -9.81 -18.73 -9.20
N GLY A 704 -9.64 -17.61 -9.90
CA GLY A 704 -10.70 -16.61 -10.10
C GLY A 704 -11.36 -16.80 -11.44
N ILE A 705 -12.70 -16.83 -11.49
CA ILE A 705 -13.49 -16.97 -12.72
C ILE A 705 -14.71 -16.07 -12.69
N ILE A 706 -15.17 -15.68 -13.87
CA ILE A 706 -16.46 -15.04 -14.09
C ILE A 706 -17.51 -16.13 -14.08
N THR A 707 -18.53 -16.01 -13.23
CA THR A 707 -19.56 -17.03 -13.02
C THR A 707 -20.91 -16.69 -13.69
N ALA A 708 -21.18 -15.41 -13.86
CA ALA A 708 -22.39 -14.92 -14.55
C ALA A 708 -22.14 -13.53 -15.15
N ASN A 709 -22.87 -13.26 -16.24
CA ASN A 709 -22.98 -11.93 -16.83
C ASN A 709 -24.47 -11.54 -16.78
N ASN A 710 -24.83 -10.58 -15.93
CA ASN A 710 -26.22 -10.25 -15.57
C ASN A 710 -26.84 -9.14 -16.43
N GLY A 711 -26.25 -8.70 -17.54
CA GLY A 711 -26.70 -7.46 -18.17
C GLY A 711 -26.79 -7.41 -19.69
N GLY A 712 -26.42 -8.45 -20.42
CA GLY A 712 -26.50 -8.40 -21.87
C GLY A 712 -27.08 -9.65 -22.48
N ALA A 713 -28.05 -9.50 -23.38
CA ALA A 713 -28.24 -10.53 -24.37
C ALA A 713 -26.92 -10.70 -25.11
N PRO A 714 -26.45 -11.93 -25.41
CA PRO A 714 -25.27 -12.13 -26.22
C PRO A 714 -25.45 -11.34 -27.53
N ASP A 715 -24.52 -10.47 -27.84
CA ASP A 715 -24.52 -9.81 -29.15
C ASP A 715 -24.35 -10.90 -30.20
N PRO A 716 -25.36 -11.17 -31.06
CA PRO A 716 -25.26 -12.22 -32.06
C PRO A 716 -24.15 -11.93 -33.09
N THR A 717 -23.62 -10.74 -33.13
CA THR A 717 -22.52 -10.34 -34.03
C THR A 717 -21.14 -10.53 -33.41
N ASN A 718 -21.06 -10.71 -32.08
CA ASN A 718 -19.82 -11.00 -31.37
C ASN A 718 -19.91 -12.32 -30.58
N PRO A 719 -19.57 -13.47 -31.20
CA PRO A 719 -19.62 -14.78 -30.54
C PRO A 719 -18.63 -14.91 -29.35
N PHE A 720 -17.78 -13.93 -29.10
CA PHE A 720 -16.80 -13.94 -27.99
C PHE A 720 -17.33 -13.27 -26.70
N GLN A 721 -18.56 -12.84 -26.65
CA GLN A 721 -19.18 -12.09 -25.54
C GLN A 721 -19.68 -12.94 -24.37
N THR A 722 -19.34 -14.19 -24.26
CA THR A 722 -19.60 -14.94 -23.02
C THR A 722 -18.31 -15.02 -22.20
N ASP A 723 -18.02 -13.99 -21.41
CA ASP A 723 -16.88 -14.00 -20.46
C ASP A 723 -17.04 -15.03 -19.33
N VAL A 724 -18.20 -15.71 -19.27
CA VAL A 724 -18.45 -16.75 -18.26
C VAL A 724 -17.46 -17.90 -18.43
N GLY A 725 -16.73 -18.21 -17.36
CA GLY A 725 -15.64 -19.19 -17.34
C GLY A 725 -14.25 -18.59 -17.60
N HIS A 726 -14.17 -17.35 -18.07
CA HIS A 726 -12.88 -16.65 -18.19
C HIS A 726 -12.26 -16.38 -16.82
N LYS A 727 -10.94 -16.27 -16.81
CA LYS A 727 -10.17 -15.94 -15.60
C LYS A 727 -10.32 -14.47 -15.25
N THR A 728 -10.37 -14.17 -13.97
CA THR A 728 -10.30 -12.79 -13.49
C THR A 728 -8.93 -12.17 -13.78
N PRO A 729 -8.87 -10.87 -14.15
CA PRO A 729 -7.63 -10.19 -14.52
C PRO A 729 -6.57 -10.16 -13.42
N ASN A 730 -5.32 -10.22 -13.82
CA ASN A 730 -4.14 -10.10 -12.94
C ASN A 730 -4.06 -11.13 -11.80
N VAL A 731 -4.66 -12.32 -12.00
CA VAL A 731 -4.70 -13.41 -11.02
C VAL A 731 -3.84 -14.57 -11.49
N PRO A 732 -2.59 -14.69 -11.05
CA PRO A 732 -1.79 -15.91 -11.29
C PRO A 732 -2.39 -17.08 -10.52
N LEU A 733 -2.34 -18.27 -11.12
CA LEU A 733 -2.81 -19.51 -10.49
C LEU A 733 -2.02 -19.81 -9.22
N ASP A 734 -0.70 -19.67 -9.30
CA ASP A 734 0.24 -19.94 -8.21
C ASP A 734 1.14 -18.72 -8.02
N ALA A 735 1.30 -18.33 -6.76
CA ALA A 735 2.25 -17.31 -6.35
C ALA A 735 3.05 -17.82 -5.13
N PHE A 736 4.36 -17.73 -5.19
CA PHE A 736 5.26 -18.15 -4.13
C PHE A 736 6.26 -17.05 -3.83
N SER A 737 6.53 -16.84 -2.55
CA SER A 737 7.56 -15.92 -2.07
C SER A 737 8.29 -16.52 -0.88
N LEU A 738 9.60 -16.35 -0.86
CA LEU A 738 10.47 -16.79 0.23
C LEU A 738 11.51 -15.73 0.46
N TRP A 739 11.71 -15.35 1.71
CA TRP A 739 12.85 -14.55 2.16
C TRP A 739 13.50 -15.23 3.36
N ASN A 740 14.81 -15.42 3.27
CA ASN A 740 15.63 -15.94 4.34
C ASN A 740 16.68 -14.92 4.73
N LYS A 741 16.92 -14.77 6.02
CA LYS A 741 18.08 -14.07 6.56
C LYS A 741 18.82 -14.95 7.52
N TYR A 742 20.11 -15.16 7.30
CA TYR A 742 20.96 -16.00 8.13
C TYR A 742 22.13 -15.20 8.69
N ASP A 743 22.42 -15.37 9.98
CA ASP A 743 23.58 -14.80 10.66
C ASP A 743 24.81 -15.67 10.40
N LEU A 744 25.75 -15.14 9.62
CA LEU A 744 27.00 -15.80 9.22
C LEU A 744 28.15 -15.53 10.19
N SER A 745 27.95 -14.72 11.22
CA SER A 745 29.02 -14.20 12.09
C SER A 745 29.87 -15.32 12.70
N SER A 746 29.24 -16.44 13.09
CA SER A 746 29.96 -17.59 13.68
C SER A 746 30.89 -18.33 12.73
N PHE A 747 30.73 -18.21 11.40
CA PHE A 747 31.65 -18.81 10.43
C PHE A 747 32.95 -18.01 10.28
N PHE A 748 32.97 -16.79 10.79
CA PHE A 748 34.09 -15.85 10.67
C PHE A 748 34.63 -15.42 12.05
N ASP A 749 34.30 -16.15 13.11
CA ASP A 749 34.69 -15.85 14.49
C ASP A 749 34.32 -14.41 14.91
N ALA A 750 33.23 -13.90 14.38
CA ALA A 750 32.69 -12.59 14.70
C ALA A 750 31.56 -12.69 15.74
N GLY A 751 31.33 -11.61 16.48
CA GLY A 751 30.21 -11.53 17.41
C GLY A 751 28.86 -11.67 16.71
N PRO A 752 27.79 -12.11 17.41
CA PRO A 752 26.45 -12.31 16.81
C PRO A 752 25.94 -11.05 16.09
N GLY A 753 25.37 -11.23 14.90
CA GLY A 753 24.77 -10.15 14.12
C GLY A 753 25.76 -9.22 13.40
N VAL A 754 27.08 -9.52 13.43
CA VAL A 754 28.09 -8.71 12.73
C VAL A 754 28.03 -8.92 11.23
N LEU A 755 27.83 -10.15 10.77
CA LEU A 755 27.72 -10.51 9.35
C LEU A 755 26.48 -11.36 9.09
N GLY A 756 25.68 -10.99 8.11
CA GLY A 756 24.51 -11.74 7.70
C GLY A 756 24.32 -11.79 6.21
N ALA A 757 23.59 -12.77 5.72
CA ALA A 757 23.16 -12.88 4.34
C ALA A 757 21.64 -13.05 4.24
N GLY A 758 21.05 -12.49 3.18
CA GLY A 758 19.67 -12.65 2.79
C GLY A 758 19.56 -13.30 1.43
N LEU A 759 18.55 -14.15 1.23
CA LEU A 759 18.18 -14.71 -0.06
C LEU A 759 16.67 -14.72 -0.18
N GLY A 760 16.18 -14.15 -1.29
CA GLY A 760 14.78 -14.09 -1.66
C GLY A 760 14.48 -14.86 -2.94
N VAL A 761 13.30 -15.44 -3.02
CA VAL A 761 12.75 -16.05 -4.25
C VAL A 761 11.31 -15.61 -4.38
N ILE A 762 10.93 -15.13 -5.55
CA ILE A 762 9.57 -14.74 -5.92
C ILE A 762 9.21 -15.50 -7.18
N TYR A 763 8.06 -16.15 -7.18
CA TYR A 763 7.51 -16.84 -8.35
C TYR A 763 6.04 -16.45 -8.51
N ASN A 764 5.66 -16.08 -9.73
CA ASN A 764 4.27 -15.92 -10.15
C ASN A 764 4.03 -16.74 -11.40
N ALA A 765 2.94 -17.50 -11.42
CA ALA A 765 2.46 -18.16 -12.62
C ALA A 765 1.94 -17.13 -13.63
N LYS A 766 1.68 -17.58 -14.87
CA LYS A 766 1.07 -16.73 -15.91
C LYS A 766 -0.30 -16.21 -15.48
N PHE A 767 -0.67 -15.05 -16.03
CA PHE A 767 -1.98 -14.45 -15.80
C PHE A 767 -2.49 -13.72 -17.05
N TYR A 768 -3.73 -13.25 -17.00
CA TYR A 768 -4.39 -12.48 -18.06
C TYR A 768 -4.61 -11.03 -17.59
N PRO A 769 -4.26 -10.00 -18.38
CA PRO A 769 -4.49 -8.60 -18.00
C PRO A 769 -5.96 -8.19 -17.95
N GLU A 770 -6.79 -8.75 -18.85
CA GLU A 770 -8.20 -8.38 -19.04
C GLU A 770 -9.13 -9.59 -19.02
N ILE A 771 -10.44 -9.31 -18.91
CA ILE A 771 -11.50 -10.33 -18.81
C ILE A 771 -11.66 -11.16 -20.09
N ASN A 772 -11.32 -10.61 -21.25
CA ASN A 772 -11.38 -11.30 -22.52
C ASN A 772 -10.36 -12.44 -22.64
N ASN A 773 -9.37 -12.50 -21.78
CA ASN A 773 -8.30 -13.51 -21.72
C ASN A 773 -7.52 -13.71 -23.03
N THR A 774 -7.46 -12.69 -23.87
CA THR A 774 -6.78 -12.76 -25.19
C THR A 774 -5.26 -12.64 -25.09
N VAL A 775 -4.75 -11.93 -24.06
CA VAL A 775 -3.32 -11.73 -23.83
C VAL A 775 -2.88 -12.51 -22.60
N ILE A 776 -1.72 -13.19 -22.71
CA ILE A 776 -1.10 -13.95 -21.63
C ILE A 776 0.19 -13.25 -21.21
N VAL A 777 0.26 -12.82 -19.96
CA VAL A 777 1.53 -12.41 -19.36
C VAL A 777 2.22 -13.65 -18.81
N PRO A 778 3.45 -13.97 -19.28
CA PRO A 778 4.16 -15.18 -18.85
C PRO A 778 4.50 -15.16 -17.37
N GLY A 779 4.51 -16.34 -16.75
CA GLY A 779 5.01 -16.49 -15.38
C GLY A 779 6.51 -16.29 -15.28
N TYR A 780 6.99 -15.98 -14.07
CA TYR A 780 8.40 -15.74 -13.83
C TYR A 780 8.88 -16.22 -12.47
N ALA A 781 10.20 -16.38 -12.35
CA ALA A 781 10.89 -16.54 -11.08
C ALA A 781 11.99 -15.47 -10.96
N ARG A 782 12.04 -14.75 -9.84
CA ARG A 782 13.06 -13.75 -9.51
C ARG A 782 13.79 -14.19 -8.25
N VAL A 783 15.12 -14.03 -8.25
CA VAL A 783 15.96 -14.30 -7.09
C VAL A 783 16.58 -13.00 -6.64
N ASP A 784 16.48 -12.68 -5.35
CA ASP A 784 17.05 -11.51 -4.71
C ASP A 784 18.07 -11.91 -3.66
N GLY A 785 19.07 -11.07 -3.40
CA GLY A 785 20.10 -11.33 -2.42
C GLY A 785 20.37 -10.11 -1.54
N ALA A 786 20.86 -10.32 -0.34
CA ALA A 786 21.34 -9.25 0.53
C ALA A 786 22.55 -9.67 1.36
N LEU A 787 23.41 -8.69 1.68
CA LEU A 787 24.49 -8.83 2.66
C LEU A 787 24.36 -7.74 3.71
N TYR A 788 24.56 -8.10 4.95
CA TYR A 788 24.45 -7.21 6.12
C TYR A 788 25.76 -7.22 6.88
N VAL A 789 26.30 -6.04 7.18
CA VAL A 789 27.54 -5.90 7.95
C VAL A 789 27.34 -4.85 9.04
N LYS A 790 27.60 -5.22 10.27
CA LYS A 790 27.67 -4.29 11.39
C LYS A 790 29.11 -3.78 11.49
N LEU A 791 29.33 -2.53 11.10
CA LEU A 791 30.66 -1.90 11.07
C LEU A 791 31.09 -1.44 12.46
N SER A 792 30.13 -1.03 13.28
CA SER A 792 30.28 -0.67 14.68
C SER A 792 28.93 -0.81 15.40
N GLU A 793 28.88 -0.56 16.71
CA GLU A 793 27.60 -0.55 17.45
C GLU A 793 26.60 0.49 16.90
N LYS A 794 27.11 1.54 16.28
CA LYS A 794 26.31 2.67 15.78
C LYS A 794 26.19 2.70 14.24
N VAL A 795 26.95 1.92 13.50
CA VAL A 795 26.96 1.98 12.04
C VAL A 795 26.86 0.60 11.44
N SER A 796 25.94 0.41 10.54
CA SER A 796 25.79 -0.80 9.72
C SER A 796 25.73 -0.48 8.23
N ALA A 797 26.12 -1.44 7.41
CA ALA A 797 26.02 -1.39 5.96
C ALA A 797 25.19 -2.58 5.47
N GLN A 798 24.41 -2.35 4.45
CA GLN A 798 23.58 -3.35 3.80
C GLN A 798 23.74 -3.21 2.29
N LEU A 799 23.92 -4.33 1.59
CA LEU A 799 23.88 -4.43 0.13
C LEU A 799 22.70 -5.31 -0.26
N ASN A 800 21.78 -4.77 -1.03
CA ASN A 800 20.69 -5.54 -1.65
C ASN A 800 20.93 -5.66 -3.14
N VAL A 801 20.69 -6.84 -3.69
CA VAL A 801 20.76 -7.13 -5.12
C VAL A 801 19.43 -7.75 -5.53
N GLU A 802 18.69 -7.06 -6.36
CA GLU A 802 17.43 -7.56 -6.92
C GLU A 802 17.69 -8.22 -8.27
N ASN A 803 16.86 -9.22 -8.58
CA ASN A 803 16.97 -9.99 -9.82
C ASN A 803 18.38 -10.52 -10.04
N LEU A 804 18.96 -11.17 -9.04
CA LEU A 804 20.33 -11.67 -9.04
C LEU A 804 20.62 -12.58 -10.24
N ALA A 805 19.65 -13.40 -10.64
CA ALA A 805 19.74 -14.31 -11.78
C ALA A 805 19.65 -13.59 -13.13
N GLY A 806 19.23 -12.32 -13.20
CA GLY A 806 19.05 -11.56 -14.44
C GLY A 806 17.87 -12.07 -15.28
N ALA A 807 16.79 -12.51 -14.65
CA ALA A 807 15.59 -12.96 -15.33
C ALA A 807 14.95 -11.82 -16.14
N HIS A 808 14.44 -12.13 -17.33
CA HIS A 808 13.54 -11.27 -18.09
C HIS A 808 12.11 -11.63 -17.73
N TYR A 809 11.33 -10.67 -17.28
CA TYR A 809 9.97 -10.94 -16.77
C TYR A 809 9.09 -9.69 -16.89
N TYR A 810 7.79 -9.91 -16.69
CA TYR A 810 6.78 -8.85 -16.64
C TYR A 810 6.14 -8.86 -15.26
N VAL A 811 6.15 -7.71 -14.58
CA VAL A 811 5.76 -7.64 -13.18
C VAL A 811 4.25 -7.43 -12.99
N ALA A 812 3.63 -6.71 -13.92
CA ALA A 812 2.23 -6.29 -13.84
C ALA A 812 1.68 -5.92 -15.22
N ALA A 813 0.37 -5.75 -15.31
CA ALA A 813 -0.27 -5.15 -16.48
C ALA A 813 -1.50 -4.33 -16.06
N SER A 814 -1.71 -3.18 -16.70
CA SER A 814 -2.93 -2.37 -16.52
C SER A 814 -4.00 -2.77 -17.53
N ALA A 815 -3.59 -3.16 -18.73
CA ALA A 815 -4.43 -3.63 -19.83
C ALA A 815 -3.62 -4.58 -20.72
N ASN A 816 -4.25 -5.18 -21.73
CA ASN A 816 -3.60 -6.04 -22.70
C ASN A 816 -2.40 -5.38 -23.41
N ASN A 817 -2.44 -4.06 -23.59
CA ASN A 817 -1.42 -3.30 -24.27
C ASN A 817 -0.62 -2.37 -23.33
N ASN A 818 -0.72 -2.58 -22.05
CA ASN A 818 0.01 -1.83 -21.02
C ASN A 818 0.66 -2.80 -20.05
N ILE A 819 1.71 -3.49 -20.51
CA ILE A 819 2.40 -4.56 -19.79
C ILE A 819 3.74 -4.04 -19.28
N MET A 820 3.95 -4.06 -17.97
CA MET A 820 5.14 -3.52 -17.34
C MET A 820 6.27 -4.56 -17.30
N PRO A 821 7.39 -4.35 -18.02
CA PRO A 821 8.58 -5.18 -17.87
C PRO A 821 9.16 -5.10 -16.47
N GLY A 822 9.75 -6.19 -15.99
CA GLY A 822 10.46 -6.22 -14.72
C GLY A 822 11.85 -5.58 -14.80
N ALA A 823 12.31 -5.04 -13.67
CA ALA A 823 13.65 -4.45 -13.59
C ALA A 823 14.75 -5.48 -13.87
N PRO A 824 15.82 -5.12 -14.62
CA PRO A 824 17.00 -5.95 -14.75
C PRO A 824 17.73 -6.05 -13.41
N ARG A 825 18.83 -6.82 -13.37
CA ARG A 825 19.65 -6.92 -12.17
C ARG A 825 20.05 -5.53 -11.68
N SER A 826 19.75 -5.25 -10.39
CA SER A 826 20.06 -3.98 -9.75
C SER A 826 20.67 -4.19 -8.37
N ALA A 827 21.48 -3.26 -7.92
CA ALA A 827 22.17 -3.33 -6.65
C ALA A 827 22.08 -1.99 -5.92
N PHE A 828 21.84 -2.05 -4.61
CA PHE A 828 21.69 -0.89 -3.74
C PHE A 828 22.50 -1.09 -2.46
N ILE A 829 23.20 -0.05 -2.03
CA ILE A 829 23.92 -0.03 -0.77
C ILE A 829 23.30 1.00 0.15
N THR A 830 23.03 0.59 1.39
CA THR A 830 22.46 1.46 2.45
C THR A 830 23.43 1.47 3.63
N LEU A 831 23.82 2.66 4.05
CA LEU A 831 24.52 2.92 5.31
C LEU A 831 23.54 3.46 6.32
N ARG A 832 23.47 2.79 7.48
CA ARG A 832 22.60 3.18 8.60
C ARG A 832 23.46 3.60 9.78
N ALA A 833 23.23 4.80 10.27
CA ALA A 833 23.89 5.35 11.44
C ALA A 833 22.88 5.57 12.58
N LYS A 834 23.23 5.14 13.79
CA LYS A 834 22.52 5.41 15.04
C LYS A 834 23.40 6.26 15.94
N PHE A 835 22.86 7.32 16.53
CA PHE A 835 23.63 8.28 17.31
C PHE A 835 23.38 8.16 18.81
#